data_bcb5cd0828f410dc546a8166e83fcaf8
#
_entry.id   bcb5cd0828f410dc546a8166e83fcaf8
#
_cell.length_a   1.000
_cell.length_b   1.000
_cell.length_c   1.000
_cell.angle_alpha   90.00
_cell.angle_beta   90.00
_cell.angle_gamma   90.00
#
_symmetry.space_group_name_H-M   'P 1'
#
loop_
_entity.id
_entity.type
_entity.pdbx_description
1 polymer ?
#
loop_
_entity_poly.entity_id
_entity_poly.type
_entity_poly.pdbx_seq_one_letter_code
_entity_poly.pdbx_strand_id
1 'polypeptide(L)'
;MPFKHGTILSIFPVLVMILAALCATAEGSNSGAVRGTVTDPSGAVIPNATVHLINQVSGLDRTATTDATGQFVFANIPFNPYRMTVLANGFTPMSKSFEIRSVVGANLSMVLQVAGSSQTVTVESTGDLVETDPTFHTDVDRELFTKVPLESESSSLSSLVTLSTPGVSADSNGLFHGLGDHASNSFSVDGQSITDQQSKVFSNQIPADSIQSIEVISGAPPAEYGGKTSLVIVATTRSGQGITKPTGSISSSYGSFGSATGGFDLAYGNAKWGNFIEADGLNSGRFLDPPEFTVFHDKGNEQNVFDRVDYSLTPADSIHLDMNYSRSWFQTPNSFDNLNVQNVETTGPNNGSSSSPDFVNVGNTDQRSKIETINISPTYTRIIGSDSVFNLGGFVRRDDYNYFPSGNALADLGPSNLQTSSISQYRTLTNAAVHSDYSYVRGMHNLKIGAQYGQTFLRENDSLGVVESTYNSPCMNAATGNPLPGYASPSACPGGVVIPNTNYLPVLAPYDLTRGGSVYKFSGHTDVKELGLYIEDQIKADNWLFNLGLRGDVYNGLTSATQTEPRVGIAYNIKPTTTVLRVSYARTLETPFNENLVLSSTGCSNAVLSPLLNCTSGVSGTLQPGFRNEFHAGLQQAFGKHLVFSGEYIWKYTHNAFDFSVLGNTPITFPIDWHNSKIPGYALRADVPQVHGFSAYLVASSVAARFFPPQVAGAGATVGQAGLPFRIDHDEKFNQTTHLQYTLSRGKALNGLWGGFNWRYDSGQVAGATPCYGVTDANTPCGNSSTTLGGQPAIAMVDTNIPPTINPVTHASVALPLTADEEFQAGFACNGVKATPTTPLPAVCLASQFTSSLINIPAPNAGDNDHNPQRIAPRDLFDASIGKDNIFHADRYKVNLDLTAINVTDKHALYNFLSTFSGTHYVTPRALTAKITLNF
;
A
#
# COMPACT_ATOMS: atom_id res chain seq x y z
N MET A 1 -34.33 -12.61 9.67
CA MET A 1 -33.61 -13.72 9.03
C MET A 1 -32.93 -14.53 10.14
N PRO A 2 -33.08 -15.87 10.21
CA PRO A 2 -32.52 -16.63 11.32
C PRO A 2 -31.00 -16.79 11.14
N PHE A 3 -30.25 -16.46 12.18
CA PHE A 3 -28.83 -16.75 12.29
C PHE A 3 -28.59 -18.25 12.17
N LYS A 4 -27.79 -18.66 11.19
CA LYS A 4 -27.34 -20.05 11.07
C LYS A 4 -26.34 -20.36 12.19
N HIS A 5 -26.75 -21.15 13.17
CA HIS A 5 -25.95 -21.63 14.32
C HIS A 5 -24.77 -22.56 13.96
N GLY A 6 -24.41 -22.69 12.69
CA GLY A 6 -23.35 -23.61 12.23
C GLY A 6 -21.91 -23.06 12.31
N THR A 7 -21.71 -21.76 12.37
CA THR A 7 -20.36 -21.17 12.24
C THR A 7 -19.62 -21.06 13.57
N ILE A 8 -20.30 -20.93 14.68
CA ILE A 8 -19.69 -20.82 16.02
C ILE A 8 -19.16 -22.17 16.52
N LEU A 9 -19.80 -23.29 16.16
CA LEU A 9 -19.37 -24.62 16.58
C LEU A 9 -18.10 -25.13 15.89
N SER A 10 -17.71 -24.58 14.75
CA SER A 10 -16.49 -24.95 14.04
C SER A 10 -15.23 -24.19 14.50
N ILE A 11 -15.37 -23.10 15.25
CA ILE A 11 -14.26 -22.28 15.77
C ILE A 11 -13.73 -22.91 17.10
N PHE A 12 -14.59 -23.51 17.89
CA PHE A 12 -14.22 -24.08 19.20
C PHE A 12 -13.16 -25.20 19.12
N PRO A 13 -13.25 -26.18 18.20
CA PRO A 13 -12.18 -27.19 18.07
C PRO A 13 -10.87 -26.64 17.50
N VAL A 14 -10.89 -25.57 16.71
CA VAL A 14 -9.67 -24.88 16.21
C VAL A 14 -8.99 -24.13 17.36
N LEU A 15 -9.76 -23.49 18.22
CA LEU A 15 -9.24 -22.81 19.42
C LEU A 15 -8.62 -23.83 20.41
N VAL A 16 -9.24 -25.01 20.57
CA VAL A 16 -8.71 -26.11 21.40
C VAL A 16 -7.48 -26.75 20.77
N MET A 17 -7.38 -26.88 19.44
CA MET A 17 -6.16 -27.33 18.75
C MET A 17 -5.03 -26.31 18.88
N ILE A 18 -5.30 -25.02 18.83
CA ILE A 18 -4.31 -23.94 19.06
C ILE A 18 -3.81 -23.98 20.50
N LEU A 19 -4.66 -24.20 21.49
CA LEU A 19 -4.23 -24.38 22.89
C LEU A 19 -3.43 -25.69 23.11
N ALA A 20 -3.66 -26.73 22.32
CA ALA A 20 -2.95 -28.02 22.42
C ALA A 20 -1.62 -28.05 21.64
N ALA A 21 -1.43 -27.14 20.65
CA ALA A 21 -0.19 -26.97 19.89
C ALA A 21 0.88 -26.09 20.58
N LEU A 22 0.68 -25.72 21.85
CA LEU A 22 1.53 -24.83 22.67
C LEU A 22 2.96 -25.34 22.95
N CYS A 23 3.52 -26.19 22.14
CA CYS A 23 4.87 -26.73 22.33
C CYS A 23 5.88 -26.43 21.22
N ALA A 24 5.67 -25.47 20.35
CA ALA A 24 6.73 -25.08 19.37
C ALA A 24 6.54 -23.68 18.77
N THR A 25 7.55 -22.86 18.88
CA THR A 25 8.18 -21.83 18.01
C THR A 25 7.46 -20.49 17.72
N ALA A 26 8.16 -19.36 17.79
CA ALA A 26 7.70 -17.97 17.91
C ALA A 26 8.34 -16.91 16.97
N GLU A 27 7.75 -15.73 16.75
CA GLU A 27 8.28 -14.54 16.08
C GLU A 27 8.41 -13.31 16.99
N GLY A 28 9.34 -12.38 16.62
CA GLY A 28 9.73 -11.26 17.44
C GLY A 28 8.88 -10.00 17.35
N SER A 29 8.76 -9.29 18.46
CA SER A 29 8.25 -7.92 18.52
C SER A 29 9.36 -6.92 18.18
N ASN A 30 9.06 -5.85 17.43
CA ASN A 30 9.97 -4.75 17.12
C ASN A 30 9.85 -3.59 18.09
N SER A 31 9.33 -3.85 19.26
CA SER A 31 9.21 -2.88 20.33
C SER A 31 9.71 -3.48 21.64
N GLY A 32 10.25 -2.62 22.51
CA GLY A 32 10.68 -2.97 23.85
C GLY A 32 9.84 -2.27 24.91
N ALA A 33 10.14 -2.54 26.16
CA ALA A 33 9.60 -1.79 27.30
C ALA A 33 10.69 -0.98 27.97
N VAL A 34 10.38 0.25 28.38
CA VAL A 34 11.23 1.05 29.24
C VAL A 34 10.65 1.05 30.64
N ARG A 35 11.38 0.49 31.58
CA ARG A 35 11.01 0.45 32.99
C ARG A 35 12.07 1.14 33.83
N GLY A 36 11.67 1.65 34.96
CA GLY A 36 12.65 2.23 35.87
C GLY A 36 12.08 2.67 37.19
N THR A 37 13.01 3.09 38.09
CA THR A 37 12.66 3.62 39.40
C THR A 37 13.33 4.99 39.57
N VAL A 38 12.54 5.93 40.10
CA VAL A 38 13.02 7.28 40.45
C VAL A 38 13.24 7.35 41.96
N THR A 39 14.46 7.70 42.34
CA THR A 39 14.85 7.80 43.75
C THR A 39 15.57 9.13 44.02
N ASP A 40 15.69 9.49 45.28
CA ASP A 40 16.61 10.53 45.77
C ASP A 40 18.02 9.95 46.07
N PRO A 41 19.03 10.78 46.38
CA PRO A 41 20.36 10.29 46.68
C PRO A 41 20.46 9.40 47.92
N SER A 42 19.45 9.39 48.81
CA SER A 42 19.36 8.47 49.96
C SER A 42 18.79 7.10 49.59
N GLY A 43 18.29 6.94 48.34
CA GLY A 43 17.61 5.74 47.87
C GLY A 43 16.09 5.74 48.16
N ALA A 44 15.54 6.82 48.76
CA ALA A 44 14.09 6.92 48.92
C ALA A 44 13.38 7.14 47.60
N VAL A 45 12.29 6.40 47.38
CA VAL A 45 11.52 6.47 46.12
C VAL A 45 10.76 7.80 45.99
N ILE A 46 10.63 8.31 44.76
CA ILE A 46 9.91 9.56 44.48
C ILE A 46 8.63 9.23 43.74
N PRO A 47 7.46 9.20 44.40
CA PRO A 47 6.19 9.02 43.75
C PRO A 47 5.71 10.31 43.06
N ASN A 48 4.82 10.16 42.05
CA ASN A 48 4.24 11.26 41.26
C ASN A 48 5.29 12.12 40.54
N ALA A 49 6.49 11.58 40.24
CA ALA A 49 7.43 12.22 39.36
C ALA A 49 6.94 12.07 37.90
N THR A 50 7.05 13.14 37.11
CA THR A 50 6.72 13.11 35.68
C THR A 50 7.95 12.64 34.89
N VAL A 51 7.77 11.61 34.09
CA VAL A 51 8.81 11.02 33.24
C VAL A 51 8.41 11.26 31.79
N HIS A 52 9.24 11.99 31.04
CA HIS A 52 9.08 12.22 29.59
C HIS A 52 10.07 11.35 28.83
N LEU A 53 9.60 10.69 27.79
CA LEU A 53 10.38 9.91 26.84
C LEU A 53 10.19 10.50 25.44
N ILE A 54 11.28 10.92 24.78
CA ILE A 54 11.23 11.65 23.53
C ILE A 54 12.20 11.06 22.52
N ASN A 55 11.75 10.92 21.26
CA ASN A 55 12.59 10.85 20.07
C ASN A 55 12.20 12.02 19.13
N GLN A 56 13.13 12.91 18.83
CA GLN A 56 12.86 14.14 18.09
C GLN A 56 12.78 13.92 16.57
N VAL A 57 13.30 12.83 16.05
CA VAL A 57 13.31 12.50 14.61
C VAL A 57 12.00 11.78 14.22
N SER A 58 11.63 10.74 14.97
CA SER A 58 10.37 10.02 14.75
C SER A 58 9.13 10.81 15.19
N GLY A 59 9.32 11.79 16.08
CA GLY A 59 8.24 12.58 16.68
C GLY A 59 7.65 11.96 17.95
N LEU A 60 8.19 10.83 18.45
CA LEU A 60 7.67 10.20 19.67
C LEU A 60 7.83 11.12 20.90
N ASP A 61 6.72 11.42 21.56
CA ASP A 61 6.65 12.12 22.86
C ASP A 61 5.66 11.41 23.79
N ARG A 62 6.17 10.75 24.81
CA ARG A 62 5.42 9.99 25.79
C ARG A 62 5.66 10.49 27.21
N THR A 63 4.63 10.51 28.00
CA THR A 63 4.68 10.89 29.40
C THR A 63 4.11 9.79 30.28
N ALA A 64 4.84 9.44 31.35
CA ALA A 64 4.38 8.57 32.42
C ALA A 64 4.56 9.26 33.75
N THR A 65 3.85 8.77 34.79
CA THR A 65 3.99 9.25 36.17
C THR A 65 4.41 8.09 37.08
N THR A 66 5.38 8.30 37.96
CA THR A 66 5.80 7.25 38.88
C THR A 66 4.71 6.91 39.91
N ASP A 67 4.57 5.62 40.19
CA ASP A 67 3.64 5.08 41.18
C ASP A 67 4.12 5.32 42.64
N ALA A 68 3.37 4.77 43.61
CA ALA A 68 3.71 4.90 45.03
C ALA A 68 5.08 4.27 45.42
N THR A 69 5.63 3.40 44.58
CA THR A 69 6.93 2.76 44.74
C THR A 69 8.04 3.43 43.89
N GLY A 70 7.71 4.60 43.30
CA GLY A 70 8.64 5.35 42.42
C GLY A 70 8.89 4.69 41.08
N GLN A 71 8.10 3.69 40.69
CA GLN A 71 8.27 2.97 39.41
C GLN A 71 7.49 3.61 38.26
N PHE A 72 8.05 3.52 37.06
CA PHE A 72 7.39 3.90 35.82
C PHE A 72 7.60 2.81 34.76
N VAL A 73 6.67 2.76 33.80
CA VAL A 73 6.72 1.85 32.65
C VAL A 73 6.25 2.59 31.41
N PHE A 74 7.00 2.46 30.34
CA PHE A 74 6.56 2.71 28.96
C PHE A 74 6.55 1.37 28.23
N ALA A 75 5.40 0.88 27.88
CA ALA A 75 5.23 -0.34 27.08
C ALA A 75 5.21 0.01 25.60
N ASN A 76 5.59 -0.95 24.76
CA ASN A 76 5.46 -0.88 23.31
C ASN A 76 6.22 0.31 22.71
N ILE A 77 7.50 0.43 23.02
CA ILE A 77 8.37 1.51 22.53
C ILE A 77 9.23 0.97 21.37
N PRO A 78 9.16 1.55 20.17
CA PRO A 78 9.97 1.15 19.03
C PRO A 78 11.47 1.12 19.29
N PHE A 79 12.23 0.41 18.46
CA PHE A 79 13.69 0.37 18.59
C PHE A 79 14.30 1.65 18.01
N ASN A 80 14.76 2.52 18.91
CA ASN A 80 15.26 3.83 18.56
C ASN A 80 16.14 4.41 19.67
N PRO A 81 16.99 5.44 19.40
CA PRO A 81 17.57 6.26 20.44
C PRO A 81 16.52 7.20 21.06
N TYR A 82 16.56 7.30 22.38
CA TYR A 82 15.62 8.09 23.16
C TYR A 82 16.31 8.99 24.17
N ARG A 83 15.64 10.11 24.48
CA ARG A 83 15.94 10.96 25.61
C ARG A 83 14.82 10.85 26.64
N MET A 84 15.17 10.49 27.88
CA MET A 84 14.27 10.50 29.01
C MET A 84 14.58 11.69 29.92
N THR A 85 13.54 12.43 30.32
CA THR A 85 13.65 13.54 31.27
C THR A 85 12.68 13.29 32.43
N VAL A 86 13.19 13.37 33.65
CA VAL A 86 12.39 13.20 34.89
C VAL A 86 12.30 14.52 35.63
N LEU A 87 11.06 14.87 36.01
CA LEU A 87 10.70 16.08 36.70
C LEU A 87 9.96 15.73 38.01
N ALA A 88 10.36 16.28 39.14
CA ALA A 88 9.63 16.16 40.41
C ALA A 88 9.75 17.45 41.23
N ASN A 89 8.69 17.79 41.97
CA ASN A 89 8.69 19.00 42.81
C ASN A 89 9.75 18.91 43.91
N GLY A 90 10.57 19.94 44.05
CA GLY A 90 11.67 19.98 45.00
C GLY A 90 12.95 19.29 44.55
N PHE A 91 13.02 18.80 43.33
CA PHE A 91 14.20 18.15 42.77
C PHE A 91 14.68 18.87 41.51
N THR A 92 15.97 18.72 41.21
CA THR A 92 16.56 19.19 39.92
C THR A 92 16.17 18.23 38.80
N PRO A 93 15.68 18.72 37.65
CA PRO A 93 15.39 17.90 36.50
C PRO A 93 16.59 17.07 36.06
N MET A 94 16.37 15.79 35.71
CA MET A 94 17.42 14.89 35.23
C MET A 94 17.06 14.40 33.81
N SER A 95 18.02 14.45 32.91
CA SER A 95 17.88 13.87 31.56
C SER A 95 18.93 12.80 31.29
N LYS A 96 18.54 11.75 30.57
CA LYS A 96 19.41 10.65 30.17
C LYS A 96 19.05 10.18 28.76
N SER A 97 20.06 10.09 27.88
CA SER A 97 19.91 9.46 26.57
C SER A 97 20.27 7.98 26.64
N PHE A 98 19.54 7.14 25.94
CA PHE A 98 19.74 5.69 25.84
C PHE A 98 19.12 5.19 24.54
N GLU A 99 19.37 3.94 24.21
CA GLU A 99 18.93 3.30 22.98
C GLU A 99 18.18 2.01 23.33
N ILE A 100 17.03 1.79 22.68
CA ILE A 100 16.32 0.52 22.69
C ILE A 100 16.65 -0.18 21.39
N ARG A 101 17.26 -1.37 21.45
CA ARG A 101 17.70 -2.14 20.27
C ARG A 101 17.16 -3.56 20.25
N SER A 102 16.41 -3.95 21.26
CA SER A 102 15.84 -5.29 21.35
C SER A 102 14.60 -5.30 22.23
N VAL A 103 13.85 -6.37 22.14
CA VAL A 103 12.72 -6.66 23.02
C VAL A 103 13.14 -6.83 24.49
N VAL A 104 14.43 -7.08 24.77
CA VAL A 104 15.01 -7.01 26.13
C VAL A 104 15.04 -5.56 26.56
N GLY A 105 13.95 -5.10 27.13
CA GLY A 105 13.71 -3.68 27.43
C GLY A 105 14.77 -3.02 28.31
N ALA A 106 14.78 -1.70 28.30
CA ALA A 106 15.68 -0.90 29.13
C ALA A 106 15.16 -0.80 30.58
N ASN A 107 16.01 -1.11 31.55
CA ASN A 107 15.71 -0.88 32.99
C ASN A 107 16.60 0.27 33.49
N LEU A 108 15.99 1.39 33.88
CA LEU A 108 16.68 2.63 34.17
C LEU A 108 16.49 3.02 35.65
N SER A 109 17.61 3.28 36.33
CA SER A 109 17.59 3.93 37.64
C SER A 109 17.87 5.43 37.47
N MET A 110 16.94 6.27 37.95
CA MET A 110 16.99 7.72 37.85
C MET A 110 17.08 8.32 39.25
N VAL A 111 18.25 8.86 39.59
CA VAL A 111 18.50 9.44 40.94
C VAL A 111 18.45 10.96 40.84
N LEU A 112 17.37 11.59 41.32
CA LEU A 112 17.18 13.03 41.29
C LEU A 112 17.88 13.72 42.45
N GLN A 113 18.63 14.79 42.17
CA GLN A 113 19.23 15.64 43.18
C GLN A 113 18.20 16.61 43.78
N VAL A 114 18.23 16.83 45.07
CA VAL A 114 17.38 17.82 45.73
C VAL A 114 17.69 19.21 45.20
N ALA A 115 16.69 20.02 44.91
CA ALA A 115 16.88 21.37 44.39
C ALA A 115 17.60 22.25 45.42
N GLY A 116 18.87 22.46 45.17
CA GLY A 116 19.73 23.39 45.89
C GLY A 116 20.20 24.52 44.95
N SER A 117 20.52 25.69 45.51
CA SER A 117 20.94 26.86 44.73
C SER A 117 22.06 26.52 43.75
N SER A 118 21.80 26.68 42.43
CA SER A 118 22.77 26.73 41.32
C SER A 118 23.42 25.39 40.92
N GLN A 119 22.67 24.58 40.18
CA GLN A 119 23.30 23.68 39.20
C GLN A 119 22.46 23.68 37.90
N THR A 120 23.10 24.14 36.84
CA THR A 120 22.55 24.00 35.47
C THR A 120 22.84 22.59 35.02
N VAL A 121 21.81 21.79 34.79
CA VAL A 121 22.01 20.49 34.13
C VAL A 121 22.29 20.75 32.65
N THR A 122 23.57 20.57 32.29
CA THR A 122 23.97 20.62 30.88
C THR A 122 23.52 19.31 30.21
N VAL A 123 22.48 19.37 29.40
CA VAL A 123 22.10 18.27 28.54
C VAL A 123 22.96 18.39 27.27
N GLU A 124 24.09 17.74 27.24
CA GLU A 124 24.80 17.52 25.98
C GLU A 124 24.31 16.19 25.40
N SER A 125 23.61 16.25 24.26
CA SER A 125 23.75 15.20 23.26
C SER A 125 23.07 15.57 21.95
N THR A 126 23.85 15.67 20.90
CA THR A 126 23.47 15.53 19.51
C THR A 126 23.51 14.07 19.07
N GLY A 127 23.94 13.15 19.93
CA GLY A 127 24.10 11.71 19.65
C GLY A 127 22.81 10.92 19.59
N ASP A 128 21.70 11.50 19.99
CA ASP A 128 20.36 10.93 19.93
C ASP A 128 19.57 11.31 18.65
N LEU A 129 20.19 12.00 17.72
CA LEU A 129 19.59 12.39 16.43
C LEU A 129 19.97 11.45 15.26
N VAL A 130 21.00 10.63 15.43
CA VAL A 130 21.43 9.67 14.41
C VAL A 130 21.36 8.27 14.96
N GLU A 131 20.88 7.38 14.14
CA GLU A 131 20.75 5.96 14.46
C GLU A 131 21.95 5.19 13.97
N THR A 132 22.36 4.21 14.74
CA THR A 132 23.50 3.36 14.38
C THR A 132 23.10 2.06 13.69
N ASP A 133 21.80 1.78 13.53
CA ASP A 133 21.32 0.58 12.84
C ASP A 133 21.78 0.58 11.36
N PRO A 134 22.29 -0.54 10.83
CA PRO A 134 22.66 -0.64 9.42
C PRO A 134 21.46 -0.82 8.48
N THR A 135 20.28 -1.11 9.00
CA THR A 135 19.04 -1.24 8.21
C THR A 135 18.54 0.13 7.79
N PHE A 136 18.12 0.27 6.56
CA PHE A 136 17.50 1.51 6.08
C PHE A 136 16.03 1.50 6.40
N HIS A 137 15.58 2.45 7.21
CA HIS A 137 14.19 2.57 7.63
C HIS A 137 13.78 4.03 7.87
N THR A 138 12.49 4.24 7.98
CA THR A 138 11.85 5.50 8.32
C THR A 138 10.86 5.28 9.46
N ASP A 139 11.00 6.04 10.53
CA ASP A 139 10.08 6.02 11.67
C ASP A 139 9.11 7.18 11.63
N VAL A 140 7.85 6.89 11.90
CA VAL A 140 6.76 7.87 11.98
C VAL A 140 5.93 7.59 13.22
N ASP A 141 5.90 8.52 14.16
CA ASP A 141 5.04 8.43 15.35
C ASP A 141 3.68 9.10 15.10
N ARG A 142 2.71 8.71 15.92
CA ARG A 142 1.32 9.20 15.85
C ARG A 142 1.21 10.72 15.85
N GLU A 143 2.03 11.42 16.60
CA GLU A 143 1.96 12.88 16.67
C GLU A 143 2.23 13.58 15.33
N LEU A 144 3.05 12.96 14.49
CA LEU A 144 3.28 13.45 13.14
C LEU A 144 2.07 13.15 12.23
N PHE A 145 1.64 11.89 12.17
CA PHE A 145 0.62 11.53 11.17
C PHE A 145 -0.79 12.05 11.50
N THR A 146 -1.10 12.40 12.75
CA THR A 146 -2.38 13.06 13.07
C THR A 146 -2.51 14.50 12.53
N LYS A 147 -1.40 15.13 12.12
CA LYS A 147 -1.36 16.51 11.60
C LYS A 147 -1.03 16.60 10.11
N VAL A 148 -0.57 15.50 9.50
CA VAL A 148 -0.30 15.44 8.06
C VAL A 148 -1.63 15.33 7.30
N PRO A 149 -1.89 16.21 6.33
CA PRO A 149 -3.06 16.06 5.47
C PRO A 149 -2.92 14.82 4.59
N LEU A 150 -3.85 13.87 4.73
CA LEU A 150 -3.88 12.62 3.97
C LEU A 150 -4.91 12.70 2.86
N GLU A 151 -4.55 12.22 1.68
CA GLU A 151 -5.40 12.29 0.48
C GLU A 151 -6.59 11.33 0.54
N SER A 152 -6.36 10.11 1.00
CA SER A 152 -7.37 9.07 1.12
C SER A 152 -7.62 8.71 2.58
N GLU A 153 -8.84 8.90 3.05
CA GLU A 153 -9.23 8.48 4.40
C GLU A 153 -9.39 6.96 4.50
N SER A 154 -9.89 6.31 3.43
CA SER A 154 -10.06 4.84 3.38
C SER A 154 -8.75 4.07 3.21
N SER A 155 -7.68 4.72 2.82
CA SER A 155 -6.32 4.18 2.65
C SER A 155 -5.29 5.03 3.40
N SER A 156 -5.63 5.50 4.59
CA SER A 156 -4.85 6.45 5.37
C SER A 156 -3.44 5.95 5.71
N LEU A 157 -3.29 4.66 6.01
CA LEU A 157 -1.98 4.06 6.26
C LEU A 157 -1.07 4.10 5.03
N SER A 158 -1.59 3.73 3.86
CA SER A 158 -0.85 3.80 2.60
C SER A 158 -0.46 5.23 2.25
N SER A 159 -1.39 6.19 2.40
CA SER A 159 -1.12 7.61 2.18
C SER A 159 -0.01 8.11 3.11
N LEU A 160 -0.02 7.71 4.38
CA LEU A 160 1.02 8.08 5.33
C LEU A 160 2.39 7.54 4.94
N VAL A 161 2.49 6.25 4.61
CA VAL A 161 3.75 5.61 4.17
C VAL A 161 4.30 6.31 2.92
N THR A 162 3.45 6.57 1.93
CA THR A 162 3.84 7.26 0.68
C THR A 162 4.34 8.68 0.93
N LEU A 163 3.70 9.43 1.83
CA LEU A 163 4.09 10.82 2.13
C LEU A 163 5.36 10.92 2.98
N SER A 164 5.64 9.93 3.81
CA SER A 164 6.71 10.01 4.82
C SER A 164 7.96 9.19 4.49
N THR A 165 7.89 8.23 3.56
CA THR A 165 8.99 7.31 3.24
C THR A 165 9.54 7.59 1.84
N PRO A 166 10.86 7.76 1.69
CA PRO A 166 11.45 7.97 0.37
C PRO A 166 11.37 6.70 -0.48
N GLY A 167 11.18 6.85 -1.79
CA GLY A 167 11.15 5.73 -2.73
C GLY A 167 9.87 4.91 -2.75
N VAL A 168 8.82 5.39 -2.12
CA VAL A 168 7.49 4.76 -2.19
C VAL A 168 6.61 5.53 -3.15
N SER A 169 6.12 4.86 -4.19
CA SER A 169 4.99 5.32 -4.99
C SER A 169 3.73 4.55 -4.60
N ALA A 170 2.58 5.14 -4.75
CA ALA A 170 1.32 4.47 -4.54
C ALA A 170 0.46 4.55 -5.78
N ASP A 171 -0.26 3.48 -6.06
CA ASP A 171 -1.46 3.61 -6.83
C ASP A 171 -2.60 4.13 -5.94
N SER A 172 -3.68 4.39 -6.59
CA SER A 172 -4.79 5.06 -6.00
C SER A 172 -5.61 4.27 -4.99
N ASN A 173 -5.43 3.01 -4.76
CA ASN A 173 -6.31 2.21 -3.90
C ASN A 173 -5.60 1.63 -2.68
N GLY A 174 -4.49 2.28 -2.32
CA GLY A 174 -3.70 1.91 -1.18
C GLY A 174 -2.72 0.77 -1.44
N LEU A 175 -2.51 0.39 -2.68
CA LEU A 175 -1.43 -0.50 -3.08
C LEU A 175 -0.18 0.34 -3.29
N PHE A 176 0.86 0.15 -2.50
CA PHE A 176 2.10 0.91 -2.63
C PHE A 176 3.26 0.04 -3.10
N HIS A 177 4.16 0.70 -3.81
CA HIS A 177 5.27 0.12 -4.53
C HIS A 177 6.56 0.67 -3.94
N GLY A 178 7.29 -0.19 -3.21
CA GLY A 178 8.53 0.21 -2.55
C GLY A 178 9.72 0.11 -3.47
N LEU A 179 10.45 1.20 -3.65
CA LEU A 179 11.73 1.24 -4.34
C LEU A 179 11.69 0.52 -5.71
N GLY A 180 10.59 0.73 -6.47
CA GLY A 180 10.42 0.24 -7.83
C GLY A 180 9.96 -1.23 -7.99
N ASP A 181 9.77 -1.99 -6.91
CA ASP A 181 9.12 -3.30 -6.98
C ASP A 181 7.60 -3.15 -7.04
N HIS A 182 6.91 -4.08 -7.68
CA HIS A 182 5.47 -4.05 -7.78
C HIS A 182 4.83 -4.74 -6.57
N ALA A 183 4.39 -3.94 -5.58
CA ALA A 183 3.60 -4.37 -4.42
C ALA A 183 4.19 -5.52 -3.57
N SER A 184 5.50 -5.76 -3.62
CA SER A 184 6.18 -6.79 -2.81
C SER A 184 6.37 -6.30 -1.37
N ASN A 185 5.27 -6.07 -0.65
CA ASN A 185 5.24 -5.48 0.68
C ASN A 185 4.68 -6.45 1.71
N SER A 186 5.12 -6.32 2.95
CA SER A 186 4.55 -7.03 4.10
C SER A 186 4.34 -6.11 5.29
N PHE A 187 3.48 -6.52 6.20
CA PHE A 187 3.23 -5.83 7.45
C PHE A 187 3.62 -6.71 8.62
N SER A 188 4.16 -6.09 9.66
CA SER A 188 4.34 -6.70 10.97
C SER A 188 3.58 -5.85 11.99
N VAL A 189 2.55 -6.41 12.61
CA VAL A 189 1.72 -5.70 13.59
C VAL A 189 1.95 -6.33 14.95
N ASP A 190 2.66 -5.63 15.83
CA ASP A 190 3.09 -6.16 17.14
C ASP A 190 3.72 -7.56 17.06
N GLY A 191 4.45 -7.83 15.96
CA GLY A 191 5.09 -9.12 15.66
C GLY A 191 4.22 -10.09 14.85
N GLN A 192 2.96 -9.79 14.56
CA GLN A 192 2.17 -10.56 13.61
C GLN A 192 2.58 -10.24 12.17
N SER A 193 3.11 -11.21 11.45
CA SER A 193 3.44 -11.06 10.02
C SER A 193 2.19 -11.18 9.14
N ILE A 194 1.96 -10.21 8.28
CA ILE A 194 0.88 -10.20 7.29
C ILE A 194 1.52 -9.98 5.93
N THR A 195 1.61 -11.03 5.14
CA THR A 195 2.23 -11.01 3.79
C THR A 195 1.22 -10.79 2.67
N ASP A 196 -0.07 -10.77 2.99
CA ASP A 196 -1.14 -10.47 2.05
C ASP A 196 -1.29 -8.96 1.86
N GLN A 197 -1.75 -8.56 0.69
CA GLN A 197 -1.88 -7.15 0.35
C GLN A 197 -2.92 -6.45 1.22
N GLN A 198 -2.52 -5.35 1.82
CA GLN A 198 -3.36 -4.52 2.69
C GLN A 198 -3.88 -3.30 1.92
N SER A 199 -4.62 -3.54 0.85
CA SER A 199 -5.24 -2.50 0.04
C SER A 199 -6.73 -2.79 -0.19
N LYS A 200 -7.50 -1.77 -0.56
CA LYS A 200 -8.96 -1.88 -0.78
C LYS A 200 -9.35 -2.83 -1.90
N VAL A 201 -8.44 -3.25 -2.74
CA VAL A 201 -8.70 -4.24 -3.80
C VAL A 201 -8.50 -5.68 -3.32
N PHE A 202 -7.90 -5.88 -2.17
CA PHE A 202 -7.60 -7.21 -1.65
C PHE A 202 -8.13 -7.46 -0.24
N SER A 203 -8.02 -6.47 0.66
CA SER A 203 -8.28 -6.60 2.08
C SER A 203 -8.59 -5.24 2.71
N ASN A 204 -8.88 -5.22 4.00
CA ASN A 204 -8.94 -3.99 4.79
C ASN A 204 -7.59 -3.71 5.45
N GLN A 205 -7.19 -2.44 5.47
CA GLN A 205 -6.03 -1.99 6.22
C GLN A 205 -6.31 -2.03 7.73
N ILE A 206 -5.23 -2.04 8.53
CA ILE A 206 -5.33 -1.83 9.96
C ILE A 206 -5.76 -0.38 10.21
N PRO A 207 -6.71 -0.14 11.14
CA PRO A 207 -7.15 1.21 11.48
C PRO A 207 -5.96 2.08 11.92
N ALA A 208 -5.75 3.22 11.26
CA ALA A 208 -4.65 4.12 11.58
C ALA A 208 -4.73 4.65 13.02
N ASP A 209 -5.95 4.79 13.57
CA ASP A 209 -6.17 5.26 14.93
C ASP A 209 -5.78 4.23 16.01
N SER A 210 -5.65 2.95 15.66
CA SER A 210 -5.09 1.91 16.53
C SER A 210 -3.57 1.94 16.63
N ILE A 211 -2.89 2.61 15.69
CA ILE A 211 -1.44 2.60 15.56
C ILE A 211 -0.81 3.71 16.41
N GLN A 212 0.27 3.36 17.11
CA GLN A 212 1.11 4.30 17.84
C GLN A 212 2.27 4.82 17.00
N SER A 213 2.95 3.93 16.32
CA SER A 213 4.11 4.25 15.48
C SER A 213 4.22 3.26 14.33
N ILE A 214 4.86 3.71 13.27
CA ILE A 214 5.18 2.92 12.10
C ILE A 214 6.68 3.04 11.87
N GLU A 215 7.34 1.91 11.65
CA GLU A 215 8.67 1.82 11.07
C GLU A 215 8.51 1.23 9.67
N VAL A 216 9.03 1.91 8.67
CA VAL A 216 9.04 1.42 7.28
C VAL A 216 10.47 1.03 6.91
N ILE A 217 10.73 -0.26 6.86
CA ILE A 217 12.02 -0.82 6.44
C ILE A 217 12.02 -0.86 4.91
N SER A 218 12.93 -0.13 4.30
CA SER A 218 12.99 0.07 2.86
C SER A 218 14.18 -0.63 2.18
N GLY A 219 14.90 -1.48 2.90
CA GLY A 219 15.99 -2.23 2.31
C GLY A 219 16.72 -3.14 3.27
N ALA A 220 17.20 -4.27 2.75
CA ALA A 220 17.98 -5.29 3.46
C ALA A 220 17.41 -5.59 4.86
N PRO A 221 16.17 -6.04 4.99
CA PRO A 221 15.49 -6.20 6.26
C PRO A 221 16.19 -7.25 7.14
N PRO A 222 16.06 -7.16 8.48
CA PRO A 222 16.54 -8.17 9.42
C PRO A 222 16.08 -9.60 9.09
N ALA A 223 16.81 -10.62 9.57
CA ALA A 223 16.57 -12.02 9.20
C ALA A 223 15.23 -12.58 9.68
N GLU A 224 14.56 -11.92 10.60
CA GLU A 224 13.20 -12.28 11.04
C GLU A 224 12.14 -12.09 9.94
N TYR A 225 12.35 -11.20 9.01
CA TYR A 225 11.40 -10.95 7.91
C TYR A 225 11.68 -11.82 6.69
N GLY A 226 10.63 -12.40 6.11
CA GLY A 226 10.71 -13.24 4.92
C GLY A 226 9.55 -12.99 3.95
N GLY A 227 9.55 -13.67 2.83
CA GLY A 227 8.52 -13.53 1.80
C GLY A 227 8.63 -12.18 1.06
N LYS A 228 7.61 -11.35 1.12
CA LYS A 228 7.55 -10.05 0.41
C LYS A 228 8.25 -8.97 1.24
N THR A 229 9.45 -8.56 0.86
CA THR A 229 10.32 -7.71 1.67
C THR A 229 10.84 -6.45 0.97
N SER A 230 10.21 -6.00 -0.12
CA SER A 230 10.56 -4.72 -0.73
C SER A 230 10.31 -3.54 0.21
N LEU A 231 9.19 -3.59 0.90
CA LEU A 231 8.92 -2.80 2.10
C LEU A 231 8.41 -3.74 3.19
N VAL A 232 8.90 -3.55 4.41
CA VAL A 232 8.32 -4.13 5.60
C VAL A 232 7.79 -2.99 6.46
N ILE A 233 6.48 -2.95 6.64
CA ILE A 233 5.78 -1.93 7.43
C ILE A 233 5.52 -2.50 8.81
N VAL A 234 6.29 -2.04 9.79
CA VAL A 234 6.18 -2.46 11.18
C VAL A 234 5.28 -1.49 11.93
N ALA A 235 4.09 -1.94 12.28
CA ALA A 235 3.13 -1.16 13.03
C ALA A 235 3.15 -1.60 14.50
N THR A 236 3.39 -0.63 15.38
CA THR A 236 3.26 -0.79 16.83
C THR A 236 1.93 -0.22 17.25
N THR A 237 1.07 -1.02 17.90
CA THR A 237 -0.26 -0.57 18.30
C THR A 237 -0.26 0.16 19.64
N ARG A 238 -1.32 0.89 19.90
CA ARG A 238 -1.55 1.60 21.18
C ARG A 238 -1.90 0.60 22.28
N SER A 239 -1.44 0.90 23.50
CA SER A 239 -1.70 0.09 24.70
C SER A 239 -2.29 0.94 25.82
N GLY A 240 -3.12 0.33 26.64
CA GLY A 240 -3.64 0.94 27.88
C GLY A 240 -2.79 0.62 29.11
N GLN A 241 -1.77 -0.23 29.02
CA GLN A 241 -0.96 -0.61 30.18
C GLN A 241 -0.18 0.59 30.75
N GLY A 242 -0.25 0.77 32.04
CA GLY A 242 0.36 1.91 32.72
C GLY A 242 -0.51 3.18 32.76
N ILE A 243 -1.61 3.22 32.02
CA ILE A 243 -2.52 4.38 31.96
C ILE A 243 -3.55 4.28 33.08
N THR A 244 -3.23 4.89 34.24
CA THR A 244 -4.06 4.79 35.44
C THR A 244 -5.31 5.66 35.42
N LYS A 245 -5.34 6.70 34.59
CA LYS A 245 -6.52 7.54 34.37
C LYS A 245 -7.02 7.25 32.95
N PRO A 246 -8.28 6.88 32.79
CA PRO A 246 -8.83 6.68 31.45
C PRO A 246 -8.57 7.92 30.57
N THR A 247 -7.96 7.67 29.41
CA THR A 247 -7.68 8.68 28.39
C THR A 247 -8.17 8.18 27.06
N GLY A 248 -8.72 9.07 26.28
CA GLY A 248 -9.26 8.69 24.99
C GLY A 248 -9.72 9.87 24.18
N SER A 249 -10.33 9.60 23.05
CA SER A 249 -10.91 10.64 22.21
C SER A 249 -12.25 10.22 21.61
N ILE A 250 -13.06 11.21 21.30
CA ILE A 250 -14.22 11.11 20.41
C ILE A 250 -13.98 12.11 19.29
N SER A 251 -14.01 11.64 18.05
CA SER A 251 -13.80 12.48 16.88
C SER A 251 -14.95 12.37 15.89
N SER A 252 -15.17 13.44 15.14
CA SER A 252 -16.05 13.45 13.98
C SER A 252 -15.52 14.41 12.94
N SER A 253 -15.63 14.03 11.67
CA SER A 253 -15.29 14.91 10.55
C SER A 253 -16.42 14.96 9.54
N TYR A 254 -16.43 16.05 8.77
CA TYR A 254 -17.27 16.18 7.59
C TYR A 254 -16.53 16.99 6.51
N GLY A 255 -16.67 16.56 5.26
CA GLY A 255 -15.92 17.18 4.18
C GLY A 255 -16.56 17.07 2.81
N SER A 256 -15.75 17.36 1.80
CA SER A 256 -16.12 17.28 0.40
C SER A 256 -16.59 15.88 0.04
N PHE A 257 -17.38 15.75 -1.02
CA PHE A 257 -17.96 14.48 -1.51
C PHE A 257 -18.90 13.79 -0.49
N GLY A 258 -19.39 14.53 0.52
CA GLY A 258 -20.19 13.95 1.60
C GLY A 258 -19.38 12.99 2.48
N SER A 259 -18.05 13.08 2.47
CA SER A 259 -17.20 12.29 3.36
C SER A 259 -17.47 12.66 4.80
N ALA A 260 -17.72 11.66 5.63
CA ALA A 260 -17.96 11.80 7.06
C ALA A 260 -17.28 10.67 7.81
N THR A 261 -16.57 11.02 8.89
CA THR A 261 -15.97 10.04 9.80
C THR A 261 -16.52 10.21 11.22
N GLY A 262 -16.49 9.12 11.96
CA GLY A 262 -16.72 9.15 13.42
C GLY A 262 -15.81 8.13 14.05
N GLY A 263 -15.15 8.50 15.16
CA GLY A 263 -14.23 7.63 15.88
C GLY A 263 -14.29 7.80 17.38
N PHE A 264 -13.97 6.73 18.06
CA PHE A 264 -13.85 6.65 19.51
C PHE A 264 -12.64 5.81 19.88
N ASP A 265 -11.80 6.28 20.77
CA ASP A 265 -10.75 5.49 21.39
C ASP A 265 -10.73 5.67 22.91
N LEU A 266 -10.27 4.61 23.61
CA LEU A 266 -10.12 4.60 25.05
C LEU A 266 -8.95 3.72 25.46
N ALA A 267 -8.03 4.28 26.22
CA ALA A 267 -6.92 3.59 26.87
C ALA A 267 -7.03 3.71 28.38
N TYR A 268 -6.94 2.60 29.11
CA TYR A 268 -6.91 2.59 30.58
C TYR A 268 -6.31 1.29 31.12
N GLY A 269 -5.81 1.34 32.34
CA GLY A 269 -5.23 0.17 32.97
C GLY A 269 -4.38 0.52 34.20
N ASN A 270 -3.43 -0.31 34.51
CA ASN A 270 -2.45 -0.11 35.56
C ASN A 270 -1.13 -0.84 35.17
N ALA A 271 -0.17 -0.93 36.05
CA ALA A 271 1.09 -1.61 35.78
C ALA A 271 0.93 -3.11 35.44
N LYS A 272 -0.14 -3.75 35.87
CA LYS A 272 -0.37 -5.18 35.71
C LYS A 272 -1.23 -5.51 34.48
N TRP A 273 -2.17 -4.65 34.13
CA TRP A 273 -3.03 -4.85 32.99
C TRP A 273 -3.36 -3.54 32.28
N GLY A 274 -3.71 -3.63 31.01
CA GLY A 274 -4.16 -2.53 30.20
C GLY A 274 -5.14 -2.96 29.14
N ASN A 275 -5.99 -2.05 28.75
CA ASN A 275 -6.85 -2.22 27.61
C ASN A 275 -6.85 -0.95 26.76
N PHE A 276 -6.75 -1.14 25.46
CA PHE A 276 -6.95 -0.10 24.46
C PHE A 276 -8.02 -0.58 23.48
N ILE A 277 -9.08 0.16 23.37
CA ILE A 277 -10.15 -0.09 22.41
C ILE A 277 -10.32 1.12 21.49
N GLU A 278 -10.54 0.84 20.24
CA GLU A 278 -10.82 1.83 19.20
C GLU A 278 -11.97 1.32 18.34
N ALA A 279 -12.83 2.25 17.89
CA ALA A 279 -13.87 1.99 16.92
C ALA A 279 -14.08 3.23 16.04
N ASP A 280 -14.01 3.05 14.74
CA ASP A 280 -14.21 4.10 13.77
C ASP A 280 -15.15 3.70 12.63
N GLY A 281 -15.60 4.69 11.90
CA GLY A 281 -16.37 4.50 10.67
C GLY A 281 -16.20 5.67 9.71
N LEU A 282 -16.19 5.34 8.45
CA LEU A 282 -16.10 6.25 7.31
C LEU A 282 -17.28 6.01 6.36
N ASN A 283 -17.82 7.08 5.84
CA ASN A 283 -18.72 7.08 4.68
C ASN A 283 -18.26 8.16 3.69
N SER A 284 -18.18 7.84 2.41
CA SER A 284 -17.73 8.78 1.38
C SER A 284 -18.47 8.56 0.07
N GLY A 285 -18.72 9.64 -0.66
CA GLY A 285 -19.14 9.59 -2.06
C GLY A 285 -17.95 9.43 -3.05
N ARG A 286 -16.71 9.47 -2.52
CA ARG A 286 -15.47 9.24 -3.23
C ARG A 286 -14.60 8.31 -2.36
N PHE A 287 -14.91 7.03 -2.38
CA PHE A 287 -14.32 6.04 -1.48
C PHE A 287 -12.99 5.48 -2.00
N LEU A 288 -12.96 5.16 -3.29
CA LEU A 288 -11.74 4.78 -4.00
C LEU A 288 -11.14 6.02 -4.68
N ASP A 289 -9.97 5.88 -5.24
CA ASP A 289 -9.44 6.88 -6.15
C ASP A 289 -10.21 6.83 -7.45
N PRO A 290 -10.85 7.89 -7.81
CA PRO A 290 -11.73 7.85 -8.94
C PRO A 290 -10.97 7.94 -10.24
N PRO A 291 -11.49 7.28 -11.27
CA PRO A 291 -10.97 7.38 -12.61
C PRO A 291 -11.15 8.77 -13.21
N GLU A 292 -11.96 9.64 -12.61
CA GLU A 292 -12.20 10.97 -13.12
C GLU A 292 -12.35 12.05 -12.06
N PHE A 293 -12.18 13.31 -12.46
CA PHE A 293 -12.44 14.46 -11.63
C PHE A 293 -13.90 14.51 -11.15
N THR A 294 -14.85 14.17 -12.04
CA THR A 294 -16.26 14.07 -11.71
C THR A 294 -16.65 12.61 -11.59
N VAL A 295 -16.91 12.17 -10.36
CA VAL A 295 -17.23 10.77 -10.08
C VAL A 295 -18.73 10.56 -10.10
N PHE A 296 -19.17 9.52 -10.83
CA PHE A 296 -20.57 9.15 -10.91
C PHE A 296 -20.94 8.01 -9.98
N HIS A 297 -20.02 7.09 -9.70
CA HIS A 297 -20.30 5.86 -8.99
C HIS A 297 -19.10 5.43 -8.16
N ASP A 298 -18.99 5.94 -6.94
CA ASP A 298 -17.83 5.70 -6.07
C ASP A 298 -18.17 5.80 -4.58
N LYS A 299 -19.41 5.45 -4.23
CA LYS A 299 -19.81 5.45 -2.83
C LYS A 299 -19.19 4.30 -2.08
N GLY A 300 -18.80 4.54 -0.86
CA GLY A 300 -18.35 3.48 0.02
C GLY A 300 -18.43 3.84 1.48
N ASN A 301 -18.33 2.82 2.30
CA ASN A 301 -18.27 2.96 3.75
C ASN A 301 -17.38 1.90 4.36
N GLU A 302 -16.83 2.22 5.52
CA GLU A 302 -15.96 1.35 6.29
C GLU A 302 -16.30 1.43 7.76
N GLN A 303 -16.16 0.33 8.48
CA GLN A 303 -16.26 0.23 9.94
C GLN A 303 -15.11 -0.63 10.45
N ASN A 304 -14.46 -0.14 11.49
CA ASN A 304 -13.35 -0.80 12.14
C ASN A 304 -13.61 -0.89 13.65
N VAL A 305 -13.14 -1.96 14.25
CA VAL A 305 -13.06 -2.13 15.70
C VAL A 305 -11.74 -2.82 15.99
N PHE A 306 -10.92 -2.22 16.82
CA PHE A 306 -9.68 -2.78 17.33
C PHE A 306 -9.69 -2.81 18.85
N ASP A 307 -9.24 -3.92 19.44
CA ASP A 307 -9.12 -4.08 20.89
C ASP A 307 -7.81 -4.79 21.23
N ARG A 308 -7.01 -4.15 22.07
CA ARG A 308 -5.79 -4.71 22.63
C ARG A 308 -5.90 -4.86 24.13
N VAL A 309 -5.62 -6.06 24.62
CA VAL A 309 -5.58 -6.38 26.05
C VAL A 309 -4.17 -6.82 26.43
N ASP A 310 -3.53 -6.10 27.34
CA ASP A 310 -2.24 -6.44 27.93
C ASP A 310 -2.42 -6.96 29.37
N TYR A 311 -1.73 -8.04 29.73
CA TYR A 311 -1.80 -8.61 31.07
C TYR A 311 -0.45 -9.17 31.52
N SER A 312 0.10 -8.65 32.62
CA SER A 312 1.30 -9.17 33.28
C SER A 312 0.90 -10.26 34.27
N LEU A 313 1.14 -11.51 33.96
CA LEU A 313 0.90 -12.67 34.81
C LEU A 313 1.80 -12.61 36.06
N THR A 314 3.09 -12.34 35.82
CA THR A 314 4.12 -12.12 36.81
C THR A 314 4.97 -10.90 36.39
N PRO A 315 5.93 -10.42 37.17
CA PRO A 315 6.87 -9.40 36.69
C PRO A 315 7.71 -9.85 35.47
N ALA A 316 7.82 -11.17 35.24
CA ALA A 316 8.59 -11.74 34.14
C ALA A 316 7.73 -12.26 32.99
N ASP A 317 6.45 -12.47 33.19
CA ASP A 317 5.54 -13.07 32.23
C ASP A 317 4.41 -12.13 31.88
N SER A 318 4.20 -11.87 30.59
CA SER A 318 3.09 -11.06 30.10
C SER A 318 2.42 -11.71 28.88
N ILE A 319 1.16 -11.37 28.70
CA ILE A 319 0.37 -11.73 27.53
C ILE A 319 -0.20 -10.43 26.96
N HIS A 320 -0.19 -10.29 25.64
CA HIS A 320 -1.07 -9.35 24.97
C HIS A 320 -1.93 -10.09 23.93
N LEU A 321 -3.11 -9.54 23.68
CA LEU A 321 -4.08 -10.07 22.72
C LEU A 321 -4.59 -8.90 21.89
N ASP A 322 -4.35 -8.96 20.58
CA ASP A 322 -4.90 -8.03 19.61
C ASP A 322 -6.06 -8.68 18.87
N MET A 323 -7.16 -7.94 18.76
CA MET A 323 -8.36 -8.34 18.06
C MET A 323 -8.78 -7.22 17.11
N ASN A 324 -9.01 -7.55 15.86
CA ASN A 324 -9.47 -6.60 14.86
C ASN A 324 -10.65 -7.16 14.07
N TYR A 325 -11.64 -6.31 13.86
CA TYR A 325 -12.71 -6.52 12.90
C TYR A 325 -12.81 -5.29 12.01
N SER A 326 -12.73 -5.49 10.70
CA SER A 326 -12.91 -4.43 9.71
C SER A 326 -13.89 -4.89 8.64
N ARG A 327 -14.75 -3.98 8.23
CA ARG A 327 -15.69 -4.22 7.15
C ARG A 327 -15.75 -2.99 6.25
N SER A 328 -15.59 -3.20 4.95
CA SER A 328 -15.83 -2.18 3.92
C SER A 328 -16.85 -2.65 2.90
N TRP A 329 -17.54 -1.69 2.32
CA TRP A 329 -18.38 -1.85 1.16
C TRP A 329 -18.19 -0.65 0.26
N PHE A 330 -18.01 -0.87 -1.04
CA PHE A 330 -17.80 0.21 -2.00
C PHE A 330 -18.22 -0.16 -3.41
N GLN A 331 -18.57 0.85 -4.19
CA GLN A 331 -18.84 0.75 -5.61
C GLN A 331 -17.52 0.79 -6.39
N THR A 332 -17.49 0.12 -7.55
CA THR A 332 -16.44 0.32 -8.54
C THR A 332 -16.70 1.64 -9.25
N PRO A 333 -15.76 2.59 -9.26
CA PRO A 333 -15.98 3.88 -9.91
C PRO A 333 -16.27 3.72 -11.41
N ASN A 334 -17.22 4.49 -11.90
CA ASN A 334 -17.54 4.60 -13.31
C ASN A 334 -17.11 5.97 -13.83
N SER A 335 -16.47 5.97 -14.97
CA SER A 335 -16.02 7.16 -15.70
C SER A 335 -16.48 7.16 -17.14
N PHE A 336 -16.10 8.15 -17.93
CA PHE A 336 -16.41 8.19 -19.34
C PHE A 336 -15.85 6.99 -20.12
N ASP A 337 -14.67 6.52 -19.77
CA ASP A 337 -14.05 5.35 -20.39
C ASP A 337 -14.61 4.01 -19.88
N ASN A 338 -15.23 4.01 -18.67
CA ASN A 338 -15.88 2.85 -18.07
C ASN A 338 -17.40 2.82 -18.31
N LEU A 339 -17.99 3.94 -18.69
CA LEU A 339 -19.41 3.99 -18.97
C LEU A 339 -19.72 3.11 -20.17
N ASN A 340 -20.63 2.19 -19.98
CA ASN A 340 -21.20 1.45 -21.08
C ASN A 340 -22.15 2.36 -21.86
N VAL A 341 -21.58 3.16 -22.74
CA VAL A 341 -22.30 4.13 -23.54
C VAL A 341 -23.43 3.47 -24.34
N GLN A 342 -23.23 2.23 -24.82
CA GLN A 342 -24.25 1.49 -25.57
C GLN A 342 -25.48 1.17 -24.70
N ASN A 343 -25.30 0.77 -23.45
CA ASN A 343 -26.43 0.50 -22.55
C ASN A 343 -27.07 1.78 -22.01
N VAL A 344 -26.31 2.83 -21.85
CA VAL A 344 -26.79 4.16 -21.45
C VAL A 344 -27.64 4.76 -22.57
N GLU A 345 -27.22 4.65 -23.82
CA GLU A 345 -27.93 5.15 -25.00
C GLU A 345 -29.21 4.39 -25.34
N THR A 346 -29.32 3.09 -25.04
CA THR A 346 -30.49 2.28 -25.35
C THR A 346 -31.66 2.45 -24.38
N THR A 347 -31.45 3.03 -23.20
CA THR A 347 -32.48 3.13 -22.17
C THR A 347 -32.88 4.58 -21.81
N GLY A 348 -32.15 5.59 -22.32
CA GLY A 348 -32.41 7.00 -22.05
C GLY A 348 -33.29 7.71 -23.09
N PRO A 349 -33.73 8.94 -22.75
CA PRO A 349 -34.54 9.75 -23.64
C PRO A 349 -33.84 10.17 -24.93
N ASN A 350 -32.51 10.01 -25.01
CA ASN A 350 -31.67 10.35 -26.16
C ASN A 350 -31.25 9.10 -26.97
N ASN A 351 -32.01 8.02 -26.89
CA ASN A 351 -31.75 6.77 -27.57
C ASN A 351 -31.34 6.98 -29.05
N GLY A 352 -30.07 6.66 -29.34
CA GLY A 352 -29.48 6.82 -30.69
C GLY A 352 -28.83 8.16 -30.99
N SER A 353 -28.62 9.03 -30.01
CA SER A 353 -27.86 10.29 -30.19
C SER A 353 -26.47 10.16 -29.61
N SER A 354 -25.46 10.10 -30.44
CA SER A 354 -24.02 10.06 -30.08
C SER A 354 -23.50 11.37 -29.44
N SER A 355 -24.36 12.32 -29.11
CA SER A 355 -23.96 13.69 -28.73
C SER A 355 -24.02 14.00 -27.23
N SER A 356 -24.51 13.08 -26.40
CA SER A 356 -24.48 13.24 -24.92
C SER A 356 -24.66 11.88 -24.28
N PRO A 357 -23.65 11.37 -23.60
CA PRO A 357 -23.82 10.21 -22.72
C PRO A 357 -24.93 10.49 -21.71
N ASP A 358 -25.90 9.58 -21.64
CA ASP A 358 -27.02 9.73 -20.70
C ASP A 358 -26.60 9.22 -19.33
N PHE A 359 -25.93 10.04 -18.55
CA PHE A 359 -25.48 9.71 -17.18
C PHE A 359 -26.63 9.40 -16.20
N VAL A 360 -27.88 9.65 -16.57
CA VAL A 360 -29.05 9.28 -15.76
C VAL A 360 -29.14 7.77 -15.56
N ASN A 361 -28.63 6.98 -16.49
CA ASN A 361 -28.65 5.53 -16.47
C ASN A 361 -27.38 4.87 -15.88
N VAL A 362 -26.45 5.63 -15.34
CA VAL A 362 -25.28 5.10 -14.63
C VAL A 362 -25.67 4.13 -13.50
N GLY A 363 -26.83 4.31 -12.88
CA GLY A 363 -27.39 3.41 -11.87
C GLY A 363 -27.71 1.98 -12.37
N ASN A 364 -27.68 1.72 -13.67
CA ASN A 364 -27.80 0.37 -14.21
C ASN A 364 -26.46 -0.41 -14.12
N THR A 365 -25.35 0.31 -14.01
CA THR A 365 -24.04 -0.24 -13.71
C THR A 365 -23.82 -0.09 -12.20
N ASP A 366 -23.90 -1.18 -11.43
CA ASP A 366 -23.78 -1.20 -9.97
C ASP A 366 -22.81 -2.30 -9.55
N GLN A 367 -21.61 -2.27 -10.11
CA GLN A 367 -20.51 -3.14 -9.70
C GLN A 367 -19.99 -2.67 -8.34
N ARG A 368 -19.79 -3.61 -7.43
CA ARG A 368 -19.43 -3.29 -6.04
C ARG A 368 -18.67 -4.39 -5.34
N SER A 369 -17.91 -4.02 -4.35
CA SER A 369 -17.18 -4.93 -3.48
C SER A 369 -17.64 -4.85 -2.03
N LYS A 370 -17.44 -5.95 -1.33
CA LYS A 370 -17.56 -6.04 0.12
C LYS A 370 -16.38 -6.84 0.66
N ILE A 371 -15.68 -6.29 1.63
CA ILE A 371 -14.56 -6.95 2.29
C ILE A 371 -14.84 -7.03 3.79
N GLU A 372 -14.64 -8.19 4.38
CA GLU A 372 -14.71 -8.41 5.82
C GLU A 372 -13.41 -9.05 6.29
N THR A 373 -12.79 -8.45 7.29
CA THR A 373 -11.54 -8.91 7.89
C THR A 373 -11.76 -9.17 9.38
N ILE A 374 -11.34 -10.35 9.84
CA ILE A 374 -11.30 -10.70 11.27
C ILE A 374 -9.87 -11.13 11.58
N ASN A 375 -9.30 -10.59 12.66
CA ASN A 375 -7.97 -10.96 13.13
C ASN A 375 -7.96 -11.15 14.64
N ILE A 376 -7.26 -12.21 15.11
CA ILE A 376 -7.01 -12.48 16.53
C ILE A 376 -5.55 -12.91 16.65
N SER A 377 -4.77 -12.18 17.46
CA SER A 377 -3.33 -12.38 17.61
C SER A 377 -2.92 -12.35 19.09
N PRO A 378 -2.86 -13.50 19.78
CA PRO A 378 -2.28 -13.61 21.12
C PRO A 378 -0.75 -13.73 21.06
N THR A 379 -0.05 -13.03 21.96
CA THR A 379 1.39 -13.15 22.16
C THR A 379 1.72 -13.26 23.65
N TYR A 380 2.58 -14.20 24.00
CA TYR A 380 3.15 -14.40 25.33
C TYR A 380 4.62 -14.01 25.32
N THR A 381 5.03 -13.20 26.28
CA THR A 381 6.42 -12.76 26.47
C THR A 381 6.91 -13.16 27.84
N ARG A 382 8.11 -13.78 27.90
CA ARG A 382 8.80 -14.13 29.14
C ARG A 382 10.18 -13.50 29.21
N ILE A 383 10.43 -12.71 30.25
CA ILE A 383 11.75 -12.18 30.59
C ILE A 383 12.51 -13.25 31.39
N ILE A 384 13.70 -13.62 30.93
CA ILE A 384 14.55 -14.65 31.54
C ILE A 384 15.83 -13.97 32.05
N GLY A 385 15.91 -13.76 33.38
CA GLY A 385 17.00 -12.99 33.97
C GLY A 385 16.95 -11.52 33.56
N SER A 386 18.14 -10.91 33.35
CA SER A 386 18.27 -9.51 32.91
C SER A 386 18.55 -9.35 31.42
N ASP A 387 18.91 -10.43 30.74
CA ASP A 387 19.62 -10.40 29.46
C ASP A 387 18.85 -11.11 28.36
N SER A 388 17.74 -11.76 28.68
CA SER A 388 17.01 -12.59 27.70
C SER A 388 15.52 -12.38 27.75
N VAL A 389 14.90 -12.49 26.56
CA VAL A 389 13.45 -12.52 26.40
C VAL A 389 13.08 -13.66 25.47
N PHE A 390 12.05 -14.38 25.85
CA PHE A 390 11.39 -15.37 25.02
C PHE A 390 9.99 -14.87 24.67
N ASN A 391 9.64 -14.89 23.38
CA ASN A 391 8.32 -14.57 22.88
C ASN A 391 7.69 -15.82 22.25
N LEU A 392 6.37 -15.92 22.35
CA LEU A 392 5.54 -16.94 21.70
C LEU A 392 4.24 -16.28 21.26
N GLY A 393 4.02 -16.22 19.98
CA GLY A 393 2.79 -15.67 19.41
C GLY A 393 2.14 -16.59 18.38
N GLY A 394 0.95 -16.24 18.02
CA GLY A 394 0.26 -16.86 16.92
C GLY A 394 -0.90 -15.98 16.50
N PHE A 395 -1.45 -16.23 15.32
CA PHE A 395 -2.60 -15.49 14.87
C PHE A 395 -3.50 -16.34 13.96
N VAL A 396 -4.73 -15.89 13.87
CA VAL A 396 -5.67 -16.30 12.82
C VAL A 396 -6.27 -15.04 12.24
N ARG A 397 -6.03 -14.83 10.94
CA ARG A 397 -6.60 -13.74 10.16
C ARG A 397 -7.43 -14.32 9.03
N ARG A 398 -8.62 -13.80 8.83
CA ARG A 398 -9.50 -14.17 7.73
C ARG A 398 -9.98 -12.94 7.01
N ASP A 399 -9.82 -12.95 5.68
CA ASP A 399 -10.32 -11.95 4.75
C ASP A 399 -11.32 -12.62 3.81
N ASP A 400 -12.57 -12.12 3.83
CA ASP A 400 -13.63 -12.49 2.88
C ASP A 400 -13.81 -11.32 1.90
N TYR A 401 -13.37 -11.50 0.66
CA TYR A 401 -13.53 -10.55 -0.42
C TYR A 401 -14.64 -10.99 -1.36
N ASN A 402 -15.64 -10.14 -1.56
CA ASN A 402 -16.75 -10.39 -2.45
C ASN A 402 -16.88 -9.25 -3.46
N TYR A 403 -16.88 -9.60 -4.73
CA TYR A 403 -17.17 -8.69 -5.83
C TYR A 403 -18.49 -9.09 -6.51
N PHE A 404 -19.35 -8.13 -6.72
CA PHE A 404 -20.68 -8.34 -7.25
C PHE A 404 -20.83 -7.59 -8.59
N PRO A 405 -21.33 -8.26 -9.64
CA PRO A 405 -21.72 -7.61 -10.88
C PRO A 405 -22.94 -6.73 -10.67
N SER A 406 -23.29 -5.94 -11.69
CA SER A 406 -24.56 -5.23 -11.74
C SER A 406 -25.75 -6.17 -11.71
N GLY A 407 -26.89 -5.70 -11.26
CA GLY A 407 -28.13 -6.46 -11.25
C GLY A 407 -28.56 -6.92 -12.66
N ASN A 408 -28.26 -6.13 -13.68
CA ASN A 408 -28.29 -6.56 -15.08
C ASN A 408 -26.85 -6.78 -15.54
N ALA A 409 -26.45 -8.02 -15.76
CA ALA A 409 -25.08 -8.38 -16.15
C ALA A 409 -24.63 -7.71 -17.47
N LEU A 410 -25.55 -7.41 -18.39
CA LEU A 410 -25.24 -6.72 -19.65
C LEU A 410 -24.85 -5.24 -19.43
N ALA A 411 -25.16 -4.68 -18.26
CA ALA A 411 -24.71 -3.33 -17.89
C ALA A 411 -23.24 -3.26 -17.48
N ASP A 412 -22.58 -4.40 -17.25
CA ASP A 412 -21.16 -4.47 -16.92
C ASP A 412 -20.24 -4.34 -18.14
N LEU A 413 -20.83 -4.27 -19.35
CA LEU A 413 -20.05 -4.06 -20.56
C LEU A 413 -19.30 -2.72 -20.48
N GLY A 414 -17.99 -2.80 -20.48
CA GLY A 414 -17.09 -1.65 -20.66
C GLY A 414 -16.78 -1.40 -22.12
N PRO A 415 -15.85 -0.49 -22.42
CA PRO A 415 -15.24 -0.39 -23.75
C PRO A 415 -14.76 -1.76 -24.21
N SER A 416 -14.90 -2.07 -25.49
CA SER A 416 -14.69 -3.41 -26.06
C SER A 416 -13.30 -4.01 -25.84
N ASN A 417 -12.33 -3.16 -25.56
CA ASN A 417 -10.96 -3.55 -25.24
C ASN A 417 -10.69 -3.72 -23.74
N LEU A 418 -11.60 -3.28 -22.86
CA LEU A 418 -11.38 -3.28 -21.42
C LEU A 418 -12.21 -4.33 -20.69
N GLN A 419 -13.53 -4.41 -20.95
CA GLN A 419 -14.38 -5.41 -20.29
C GLN A 419 -15.38 -6.02 -21.24
N THR A 420 -15.22 -7.31 -21.51
CA THR A 420 -16.06 -8.12 -22.41
C THR A 420 -16.95 -9.09 -21.65
N SER A 421 -16.76 -9.24 -20.34
CA SER A 421 -17.49 -10.18 -19.49
C SER A 421 -17.97 -9.55 -18.18
N SER A 422 -19.18 -9.94 -17.77
CA SER A 422 -19.64 -9.72 -16.39
C SER A 422 -18.99 -10.73 -15.47
N ILE A 423 -18.55 -10.26 -14.30
CA ILE A 423 -17.73 -11.03 -13.36
C ILE A 423 -18.32 -10.94 -11.95
N SER A 424 -18.32 -12.04 -11.23
CA SER A 424 -18.47 -12.06 -9.79
C SER A 424 -17.35 -12.88 -9.14
N GLN A 425 -16.91 -12.47 -7.97
CA GLN A 425 -15.90 -13.19 -7.20
C GLN A 425 -16.33 -13.34 -5.73
N TYR A 426 -16.06 -14.52 -5.19
CA TYR A 426 -16.13 -14.82 -3.75
C TYR A 426 -14.82 -15.48 -3.34
N ARG A 427 -13.92 -14.68 -2.78
CA ARG A 427 -12.62 -15.15 -2.31
C ARG A 427 -12.58 -15.15 -0.80
N THR A 428 -12.09 -16.26 -0.23
CA THR A 428 -11.80 -16.38 1.20
C THR A 428 -10.33 -16.74 1.36
N LEU A 429 -9.63 -15.96 2.17
CA LEU A 429 -8.24 -16.18 2.53
C LEU A 429 -8.17 -16.26 4.05
N THR A 430 -7.69 -17.39 4.58
CA THR A 430 -7.50 -17.56 6.02
C THR A 430 -6.06 -17.91 6.30
N ASN A 431 -5.38 -17.01 6.99
CA ASN A 431 -4.00 -17.18 7.45
C ASN A 431 -4.01 -17.61 8.91
N ALA A 432 -3.32 -18.70 9.21
CA ALA A 432 -3.04 -19.12 10.58
C ALA A 432 -1.52 -19.30 10.71
N ALA A 433 -0.92 -18.65 11.68
CA ALA A 433 0.51 -18.80 11.93
C ALA A 433 0.83 -18.90 13.40
N VAL A 434 1.98 -19.51 13.67
CA VAL A 434 2.60 -19.59 14.97
C VAL A 434 4.05 -19.17 14.81
N HIS A 435 4.53 -18.37 15.76
CA HIS A 435 5.87 -17.81 15.71
C HIS A 435 6.57 -17.83 17.08
N SER A 436 7.96 -18.05 17.16
CA SER A 436 8.80 -18.07 18.37
C SER A 436 10.18 -17.48 18.19
N ASP A 437 10.57 -16.55 19.06
CA ASP A 437 11.95 -16.09 19.15
C ASP A 437 12.49 -16.06 20.58
N TYR A 438 13.80 -16.18 20.62
CA TYR A 438 14.61 -15.98 21.81
C TYR A 438 15.64 -14.90 21.52
N SER A 439 15.59 -13.83 22.29
CA SER A 439 16.53 -12.72 22.22
C SER A 439 17.46 -12.75 23.43
N TYR A 440 18.75 -12.55 23.20
CA TYR A 440 19.79 -12.56 24.22
C TYR A 440 20.75 -11.39 24.00
N VAL A 441 20.85 -10.50 24.97
CA VAL A 441 21.71 -9.32 24.94
C VAL A 441 22.79 -9.43 26.00
N ARG A 442 24.03 -9.57 25.58
CA ARG A 442 25.16 -9.60 26.53
C ARG A 442 26.44 -9.02 25.92
N GLY A 443 26.99 -8.00 26.60
CA GLY A 443 28.21 -7.34 26.13
C GLY A 443 27.98 -6.63 24.81
N MET A 444 28.72 -7.04 23.78
CA MET A 444 28.60 -6.49 22.43
C MET A 444 27.55 -7.17 21.56
N HIS A 445 27.01 -8.30 21.98
CA HIS A 445 26.12 -9.15 21.23
C HIS A 445 24.64 -8.89 21.57
N ASN A 446 23.79 -8.84 20.54
CA ASN A 446 22.35 -8.85 20.62
C ASN A 446 21.86 -9.95 19.66
N LEU A 447 21.81 -11.19 20.17
CA LEU A 447 21.47 -12.39 19.41
C LEU A 447 19.97 -12.60 19.41
N LYS A 448 19.40 -12.88 18.25
CA LYS A 448 18.01 -13.30 18.07
C LYS A 448 17.96 -14.59 17.26
N ILE A 449 17.22 -15.57 17.74
CA ILE A 449 17.00 -16.85 17.05
C ILE A 449 15.50 -17.10 17.03
N GLY A 450 14.97 -17.47 15.88
CA GLY A 450 13.54 -17.72 15.80
C GLY A 450 13.13 -18.65 14.67
N ALA A 451 11.85 -18.99 14.71
CA ALA A 451 11.19 -19.85 13.74
C ALA A 451 9.74 -19.39 13.53
N GLN A 452 9.21 -19.53 12.35
CA GLN A 452 7.88 -19.12 11.91
C GLN A 452 7.25 -20.23 11.07
N TYR A 453 6.02 -20.59 11.36
CA TYR A 453 5.25 -21.48 10.50
C TYR A 453 3.88 -20.86 10.23
N GLY A 454 3.58 -20.65 8.96
CA GLY A 454 2.29 -20.15 8.48
C GLY A 454 1.61 -21.13 7.56
N GLN A 455 0.28 -21.13 7.58
CA GLN A 455 -0.55 -21.82 6.61
C GLN A 455 -1.68 -20.89 6.15
N THR A 456 -1.75 -20.70 4.85
CA THR A 456 -2.81 -19.92 4.18
C THR A 456 -3.76 -20.87 3.49
N PHE A 457 -5.03 -20.80 3.85
CA PHE A 457 -6.12 -21.53 3.20
C PHE A 457 -6.81 -20.57 2.22
N LEU A 458 -6.65 -20.82 0.94
CA LEU A 458 -7.19 -19.98 -0.13
C LEU A 458 -8.33 -20.68 -0.85
N ARG A 459 -9.45 -19.96 -1.04
CA ARG A 459 -10.59 -20.40 -1.86
C ARG A 459 -11.03 -19.26 -2.78
N GLU A 460 -11.18 -19.58 -4.05
CA GLU A 460 -11.63 -18.66 -5.08
C GLU A 460 -12.83 -19.28 -5.81
N ASN A 461 -13.92 -18.54 -5.86
CA ASN A 461 -15.13 -18.91 -6.60
C ASN A 461 -15.54 -17.73 -7.47
N ASP A 462 -15.39 -17.91 -8.77
CA ASP A 462 -15.63 -16.85 -9.75
C ASP A 462 -16.74 -17.27 -10.72
N SER A 463 -17.46 -16.29 -11.23
CA SER A 463 -18.41 -16.51 -12.31
C SER A 463 -18.16 -15.47 -13.40
N LEU A 464 -18.08 -15.92 -14.65
CA LEU A 464 -17.82 -15.08 -15.80
C LEU A 464 -18.83 -15.36 -16.91
N GLY A 465 -19.31 -14.31 -17.57
CA GLY A 465 -20.22 -14.45 -18.71
C GLY A 465 -19.97 -13.35 -19.72
N VAL A 466 -19.87 -13.69 -21.01
CA VAL A 466 -19.64 -12.73 -22.08
C VAL A 466 -20.82 -11.77 -22.18
N VAL A 467 -20.57 -10.48 -22.11
CA VAL A 467 -21.58 -9.40 -22.21
C VAL A 467 -21.40 -8.54 -23.44
N GLU A 468 -20.33 -8.74 -24.23
CA GLU A 468 -20.07 -8.06 -25.46
C GLU A 468 -20.48 -8.92 -26.65
N SER A 469 -21.45 -8.44 -27.41
CA SER A 469 -22.04 -9.20 -28.56
C SER A 469 -21.09 -9.42 -29.74
N THR A 470 -20.03 -8.63 -29.85
CA THR A 470 -19.01 -8.73 -30.92
C THR A 470 -17.84 -9.62 -30.53
N TYR A 471 -17.54 -9.79 -29.26
CA TYR A 471 -16.37 -10.52 -28.76
C TYR A 471 -16.28 -11.96 -29.30
N ASN A 472 -17.38 -12.71 -29.19
CA ASN A 472 -17.46 -14.08 -29.75
C ASN A 472 -18.51 -14.16 -30.87
N SER A 473 -18.52 -13.21 -31.80
CA SER A 473 -19.50 -13.19 -32.88
C SER A 473 -19.33 -14.36 -33.82
N PRO A 474 -20.40 -15.11 -34.14
CA PRO A 474 -20.34 -16.25 -35.07
C PRO A 474 -20.05 -15.88 -36.49
N CYS A 475 -20.42 -14.67 -36.93
CA CYS A 475 -20.25 -14.19 -38.29
C CYS A 475 -19.43 -12.91 -38.34
N MET A 476 -18.79 -12.66 -39.47
CA MET A 476 -18.02 -11.46 -39.76
C MET A 476 -18.29 -10.94 -41.16
N ASN A 477 -18.00 -9.67 -41.42
CA ASN A 477 -18.01 -9.07 -42.73
C ASN A 477 -16.75 -9.49 -43.49
N ALA A 478 -16.92 -10.13 -44.63
CA ALA A 478 -15.83 -10.63 -45.45
C ALA A 478 -14.88 -9.53 -45.99
N ALA A 479 -15.39 -8.32 -46.20
CA ALA A 479 -14.62 -7.22 -46.76
C ALA A 479 -13.85 -6.44 -45.69
N THR A 480 -14.40 -6.29 -44.49
CA THR A 480 -13.82 -5.48 -43.41
C THR A 480 -13.19 -6.30 -42.29
N GLY A 481 -13.57 -7.59 -42.14
CA GLY A 481 -13.19 -8.42 -40.99
C GLY A 481 -14.00 -8.13 -39.70
N ASN A 482 -14.90 -7.15 -39.74
CA ASN A 482 -15.62 -6.74 -38.52
C ASN A 482 -16.62 -7.83 -38.10
N PRO A 483 -16.69 -8.14 -36.78
CA PRO A 483 -17.67 -9.05 -36.22
C PRO A 483 -19.11 -8.56 -36.47
N LEU A 484 -20.00 -9.49 -36.71
CA LEU A 484 -21.43 -9.22 -36.96
C LEU A 484 -22.26 -9.96 -35.88
N PRO A 485 -22.77 -9.26 -34.86
CA PRO A 485 -23.34 -9.91 -33.67
C PRO A 485 -24.71 -10.55 -33.86
N GLY A 486 -25.46 -10.18 -34.93
CA GLY A 486 -26.87 -10.58 -35.13
C GLY A 486 -27.12 -12.04 -35.52
N TYR A 487 -26.12 -12.93 -35.42
CA TYR A 487 -26.22 -14.32 -35.83
C TYR A 487 -26.05 -15.28 -34.66
N ALA A 488 -26.84 -16.39 -34.67
CA ALA A 488 -26.83 -17.35 -33.56
C ALA A 488 -25.69 -18.38 -33.66
N SER A 489 -25.16 -18.66 -34.86
CA SER A 489 -24.11 -19.66 -35.06
C SER A 489 -23.35 -19.40 -36.37
N PRO A 490 -22.15 -19.97 -36.57
CA PRO A 490 -21.42 -19.86 -37.85
C PRO A 490 -22.19 -20.42 -39.05
N SER A 491 -23.03 -21.40 -38.87
CA SER A 491 -23.87 -21.98 -39.94
C SER A 491 -25.05 -21.08 -40.33
N ALA A 492 -25.34 -20.06 -39.54
CA ALA A 492 -26.40 -19.09 -39.85
C ALA A 492 -25.89 -17.92 -40.70
N CYS A 493 -24.58 -17.85 -41.02
CA CYS A 493 -24.02 -16.81 -41.86
C CYS A 493 -24.45 -17.01 -43.31
N PRO A 494 -25.06 -15.99 -43.95
CA PRO A 494 -25.69 -16.16 -45.28
C PRO A 494 -24.70 -16.45 -46.44
N GLY A 495 -23.40 -16.23 -46.26
CA GLY A 495 -22.39 -16.28 -47.28
C GLY A 495 -22.24 -14.94 -48.05
N GLY A 496 -21.34 -14.85 -48.99
CA GLY A 496 -21.05 -13.62 -49.72
C GLY A 496 -20.30 -12.60 -48.84
N VAL A 497 -20.95 -11.49 -48.54
CA VAL A 497 -20.37 -10.44 -47.65
C VAL A 497 -20.33 -10.86 -46.17
N VAL A 498 -21.19 -11.77 -45.74
CA VAL A 498 -21.29 -12.27 -44.37
C VAL A 498 -20.82 -13.71 -44.32
N ILE A 499 -19.64 -13.93 -43.78
CA ILE A 499 -19.00 -15.26 -43.70
C ILE A 499 -18.88 -15.74 -42.23
N PRO A 500 -18.70 -17.03 -41.99
CA PRO A 500 -18.35 -17.53 -40.64
C PRO A 500 -17.10 -16.85 -40.09
N ASN A 501 -17.13 -16.45 -38.85
CA ASN A 501 -15.98 -15.87 -38.14
C ASN A 501 -14.96 -16.96 -37.82
N THR A 502 -13.74 -16.83 -38.35
CA THR A 502 -12.65 -17.79 -38.14
C THR A 502 -12.15 -17.79 -36.72
N ASN A 503 -12.37 -16.69 -35.95
CA ASN A 503 -11.98 -16.54 -34.56
C ASN A 503 -13.08 -16.93 -33.57
N TYR A 504 -14.24 -17.43 -34.09
CA TYR A 504 -15.31 -17.86 -33.21
C TYR A 504 -14.91 -19.06 -32.34
N LEU A 505 -15.15 -18.93 -31.04
CA LEU A 505 -14.83 -19.93 -30.04
C LEU A 505 -16.12 -20.66 -29.57
N PRO A 506 -16.41 -21.88 -30.08
CA PRO A 506 -17.61 -22.62 -29.70
C PRO A 506 -17.71 -22.88 -28.18
N VAL A 507 -16.58 -22.97 -27.49
CA VAL A 507 -16.51 -23.20 -26.06
C VAL A 507 -17.13 -22.06 -25.23
N LEU A 508 -17.13 -20.84 -25.76
CA LEU A 508 -17.73 -19.67 -25.09
C LEU A 508 -19.25 -19.52 -25.42
N ALA A 509 -19.76 -20.19 -26.43
CA ALA A 509 -21.16 -20.05 -26.83
C ALA A 509 -22.19 -20.30 -25.71
N PRO A 510 -22.04 -21.32 -24.83
CA PRO A 510 -22.92 -21.54 -23.68
C PRO A 510 -22.88 -20.42 -22.63
N TYR A 511 -21.82 -19.60 -22.65
CA TYR A 511 -21.53 -18.56 -21.65
C TYR A 511 -21.68 -17.15 -22.22
N ASP A 512 -22.21 -17.01 -23.39
CA ASP A 512 -22.51 -15.73 -24.03
C ASP A 512 -23.91 -15.24 -23.62
N LEU A 513 -23.93 -14.30 -22.68
CA LEU A 513 -25.15 -13.73 -22.09
C LEU A 513 -25.94 -12.92 -23.13
N THR A 514 -25.26 -12.36 -24.14
CA THR A 514 -25.90 -11.60 -25.22
C THR A 514 -26.76 -12.49 -26.15
N ARG A 515 -26.55 -13.80 -26.09
CA ARG A 515 -27.25 -14.84 -26.92
C ARG A 515 -28.00 -15.83 -26.05
N GLY A 516 -28.34 -15.46 -24.81
CA GLY A 516 -29.13 -16.28 -23.89
C GLY A 516 -28.37 -17.41 -23.21
N GLY A 517 -27.04 -17.32 -23.15
CA GLY A 517 -26.18 -18.20 -22.38
C GLY A 517 -26.28 -17.98 -20.90
N SER A 518 -25.43 -18.65 -20.14
CA SER A 518 -25.33 -18.57 -18.67
C SER A 518 -23.91 -18.25 -18.25
N VAL A 519 -23.69 -17.91 -16.97
CA VAL A 519 -22.33 -17.68 -16.45
C VAL A 519 -21.57 -18.99 -16.29
N TYR A 520 -20.30 -18.98 -16.66
CA TYR A 520 -19.34 -20.02 -16.31
C TYR A 520 -18.96 -19.88 -14.84
N LYS A 521 -18.86 -21.00 -14.11
CA LYS A 521 -18.47 -21.01 -12.70
C LYS A 521 -17.14 -21.70 -12.54
N PHE A 522 -16.20 -20.97 -12.00
CA PHE A 522 -14.89 -21.47 -11.55
C PHE A 522 -14.90 -21.68 -10.04
N SER A 523 -14.26 -22.72 -9.56
CA SER A 523 -14.01 -22.94 -8.13
C SER A 523 -12.63 -23.56 -7.96
N GLY A 524 -11.77 -22.86 -7.26
CA GLY A 524 -10.40 -23.27 -6.97
C GLY A 524 -10.06 -23.13 -5.49
N HIS A 525 -9.12 -23.94 -5.01
CA HIS A 525 -8.59 -23.82 -3.66
C HIS A 525 -7.16 -24.32 -3.60
N THR A 526 -6.39 -23.82 -2.66
CA THR A 526 -5.05 -24.30 -2.34
C THR A 526 -4.71 -24.00 -0.89
N ASP A 527 -3.76 -24.78 -0.35
CA ASP A 527 -3.11 -24.49 0.93
C ASP A 527 -1.67 -24.09 0.65
N VAL A 528 -1.27 -22.92 1.12
CA VAL A 528 0.12 -22.44 1.09
C VAL A 528 0.71 -22.64 2.48
N LYS A 529 1.88 -23.28 2.56
CA LYS A 529 2.61 -23.53 3.80
C LYS A 529 3.99 -22.89 3.70
N GLU A 530 4.33 -22.11 4.70
CA GLU A 530 5.61 -21.40 4.78
C GLU A 530 6.28 -21.69 6.12
N LEU A 531 7.56 -22.11 6.07
CA LEU A 531 8.38 -22.28 7.25
C LEU A 531 9.63 -21.42 7.10
N GLY A 532 9.83 -20.50 8.03
CA GLY A 532 11.03 -19.68 8.15
C GLY A 532 11.80 -20.01 9.41
N LEU A 533 13.10 -20.20 9.30
CA LEU A 533 14.03 -20.36 10.43
C LEU A 533 15.09 -19.28 10.32
N TYR A 534 15.42 -18.60 11.42
CA TYR A 534 16.40 -17.52 11.35
C TYR A 534 17.27 -17.40 12.61
N ILE A 535 18.47 -16.88 12.39
CA ILE A 535 19.39 -16.44 13.42
C ILE A 535 20.01 -15.13 12.99
N GLU A 536 20.11 -14.19 13.92
CA GLU A 536 20.76 -12.89 13.68
C GLU A 536 21.53 -12.44 14.93
N ASP A 537 22.74 -11.93 14.74
CA ASP A 537 23.52 -11.31 15.80
C ASP A 537 23.90 -9.88 15.43
N GLN A 538 23.41 -8.94 16.22
CA GLN A 538 23.78 -7.55 16.11
C GLN A 538 24.93 -7.23 17.05
N ILE A 539 26.14 -7.04 16.49
CA ILE A 539 27.40 -6.88 17.24
C ILE A 539 27.79 -5.41 17.27
N LYS A 540 27.76 -4.79 18.47
CA LYS A 540 28.18 -3.40 18.68
C LYS A 540 29.60 -3.33 19.25
N ALA A 541 30.56 -2.94 18.45
CA ALA A 541 31.97 -2.80 18.80
C ALA A 541 32.42 -1.32 18.63
N ASP A 542 32.46 -0.57 19.71
CA ASP A 542 32.76 0.87 19.75
C ASP A 542 31.88 1.70 18.83
N ASN A 543 32.45 2.07 17.65
CA ASN A 543 31.77 2.87 16.62
C ASN A 543 31.19 2.01 15.50
N TRP A 544 31.47 0.71 15.51
CA TRP A 544 30.95 -0.24 14.53
C TRP A 544 29.70 -0.95 15.03
N LEU A 545 28.76 -1.15 14.16
CA LEU A 545 27.65 -2.06 14.32
C LEU A 545 27.59 -3.01 13.14
N PHE A 546 27.63 -4.31 13.43
CA PHE A 546 27.50 -5.37 12.44
C PHE A 546 26.17 -6.08 12.70
N ASN A 547 25.37 -6.26 11.67
CA ASN A 547 24.19 -7.09 11.69
C ASN A 547 24.45 -8.30 10.78
N LEU A 548 24.51 -9.50 11.36
CA LEU A 548 24.83 -10.74 10.67
C LEU A 548 23.69 -11.73 10.83
N GLY A 549 22.92 -11.89 9.76
CA GLY A 549 21.74 -12.73 9.74
C GLY A 549 21.82 -13.88 8.74
N LEU A 550 21.17 -14.97 9.07
CA LEU A 550 20.93 -16.10 8.17
C LEU A 550 19.49 -16.57 8.36
N ARG A 551 18.76 -16.64 7.26
CA ARG A 551 17.41 -17.20 7.23
C ARG A 551 17.32 -18.37 6.27
N GLY A 552 16.45 -19.32 6.54
CA GLY A 552 16.11 -20.43 5.64
C GLY A 552 14.61 -20.50 5.51
N ASP A 553 14.09 -20.38 4.30
CA ASP A 553 12.66 -20.48 4.01
C ASP A 553 12.32 -21.73 3.21
N VAL A 554 11.19 -22.33 3.55
CA VAL A 554 10.56 -23.41 2.80
C VAL A 554 9.13 -22.98 2.46
N TYR A 555 8.86 -22.80 1.17
CA TYR A 555 7.55 -22.51 0.61
C TYR A 555 6.95 -23.77 -0.03
N ASN A 556 5.70 -24.06 0.23
CA ASN A 556 4.94 -25.15 -0.38
C ASN A 556 3.48 -24.71 -0.60
N GLY A 557 3.16 -24.40 -1.84
CA GLY A 557 1.82 -24.03 -2.33
C GLY A 557 1.49 -24.77 -3.62
N LEU A 558 1.06 -24.05 -4.66
CA LEU A 558 0.91 -24.63 -6.01
C LEU A 558 2.24 -25.07 -6.61
N THR A 559 3.31 -24.46 -6.15
CA THR A 559 4.70 -24.85 -6.42
C THR A 559 5.47 -24.90 -5.11
N SER A 560 6.72 -25.32 -5.13
CA SER A 560 7.57 -25.39 -3.93
C SER A 560 8.95 -24.81 -4.16
N ALA A 561 9.51 -24.17 -3.12
CA ALA A 561 10.86 -23.64 -3.13
C ALA A 561 11.49 -23.73 -1.73
N THR A 562 12.81 -23.77 -1.70
CA THR A 562 13.60 -23.69 -0.48
C THR A 562 14.78 -22.77 -0.72
N GLN A 563 15.04 -21.85 0.17
CA GLN A 563 16.11 -20.88 0.02
C GLN A 563 16.88 -20.67 1.32
N THR A 564 18.17 -20.41 1.19
CA THR A 564 19.02 -19.88 2.27
C THR A 564 19.34 -18.43 1.97
N GLU A 565 19.14 -17.57 2.96
CA GLU A 565 19.07 -16.12 2.81
C GLU A 565 20.08 -15.43 3.74
N PRO A 566 21.33 -15.22 3.31
CA PRO A 566 22.29 -14.44 4.05
C PRO A 566 21.87 -12.96 4.05
N ARG A 567 22.03 -12.30 5.19
CA ARG A 567 21.81 -10.87 5.40
C ARG A 567 22.95 -10.28 6.18
N VAL A 568 23.51 -9.19 5.68
CA VAL A 568 24.68 -8.54 6.28
C VAL A 568 24.47 -7.03 6.26
N GLY A 569 24.55 -6.42 7.42
CA GLY A 569 24.55 -4.97 7.57
C GLY A 569 25.79 -4.50 8.33
N ILE A 570 26.36 -3.39 7.94
CA ILE A 570 27.50 -2.76 8.61
C ILE A 570 27.25 -1.27 8.72
N ALA A 571 27.36 -0.74 9.93
CA ALA A 571 27.31 0.70 10.15
C ALA A 571 28.57 1.18 10.91
N TYR A 572 29.02 2.38 10.58
CA TYR A 572 30.14 3.03 11.24
C TYR A 572 29.76 4.44 11.68
N ASN A 573 29.80 4.70 12.99
CA ASN A 573 29.46 6.00 13.58
C ASN A 573 30.70 6.87 13.75
N ILE A 574 30.79 7.94 13.00
CA ILE A 574 31.82 8.98 13.10
C ILE A 574 31.34 10.02 14.11
N LYS A 575 31.48 9.72 15.41
CA LYS A 575 30.98 10.56 16.53
C LYS A 575 31.33 12.05 16.44
N PRO A 576 32.59 12.48 16.05
CA PRO A 576 32.93 13.89 16.01
C PRO A 576 32.10 14.72 15.02
N THR A 577 31.60 14.10 13.96
CA THR A 577 30.78 14.73 12.92
C THR A 577 29.32 14.35 12.99
N THR A 578 28.93 13.47 13.92
CA THR A 578 27.58 12.91 14.04
C THR A 578 27.11 12.29 12.70
N THR A 579 27.99 11.48 12.09
CA THR A 579 27.77 10.84 10.80
C THR A 579 27.77 9.33 10.97
N VAL A 580 26.77 8.65 10.40
CA VAL A 580 26.72 7.19 10.31
C VAL A 580 26.81 6.80 8.85
N LEU A 581 27.79 5.97 8.51
CA LEU A 581 27.91 5.34 7.20
C LEU A 581 27.32 3.94 7.28
N ARG A 582 26.57 3.51 6.25
CA ARG A 582 25.87 2.22 6.23
C ARG A 582 26.10 1.50 4.91
N VAL A 583 26.25 0.18 4.98
CA VAL A 583 26.16 -0.72 3.82
C VAL A 583 25.40 -1.97 4.24
N SER A 584 24.54 -2.48 3.38
CA SER A 584 23.81 -3.71 3.66
C SER A 584 23.59 -4.55 2.40
N TYR A 585 23.42 -5.83 2.64
CA TYR A 585 23.07 -6.83 1.64
C TYR A 585 22.04 -7.79 2.22
N ALA A 586 21.01 -8.09 1.44
CA ALA A 586 20.07 -9.16 1.73
C ALA A 586 19.79 -10.01 0.50
N ARG A 587 19.66 -11.31 0.72
CA ARG A 587 19.00 -12.22 -0.21
C ARG A 587 17.67 -12.65 0.38
N THR A 588 16.60 -12.69 -0.42
CA THR A 588 15.24 -13.05 0.03
C THR A 588 14.56 -13.96 -0.97
N LEU A 589 13.77 -14.90 -0.46
CA LEU A 589 12.81 -15.67 -1.25
C LEU A 589 11.57 -14.79 -1.47
N GLU A 590 11.23 -14.53 -2.72
CA GLU A 590 9.99 -13.83 -3.07
C GLU A 590 8.89 -14.88 -3.27
N THR A 591 7.89 -14.89 -2.39
CA THR A 591 6.76 -15.83 -2.51
C THR A 591 5.65 -15.24 -3.39
N PRO A 592 4.92 -16.07 -4.17
CA PRO A 592 3.78 -15.61 -4.93
C PRO A 592 2.75 -14.89 -4.07
N PHE A 593 2.02 -13.93 -4.65
CA PHE A 593 0.88 -13.32 -3.98
C PHE A 593 -0.24 -14.35 -3.82
N ASN A 594 -0.88 -14.36 -2.65
CA ASN A 594 -1.96 -15.29 -2.34
C ASN A 594 -3.29 -14.89 -3.00
N GLU A 595 -3.45 -13.61 -3.28
CA GLU A 595 -4.67 -13.06 -3.85
C GLU A 595 -4.83 -13.50 -5.31
N ASN A 596 -5.93 -14.17 -5.60
CA ASN A 596 -6.26 -14.72 -6.93
C ASN A 596 -5.19 -15.68 -7.51
N LEU A 597 -4.41 -16.29 -6.63
CA LEU A 597 -3.32 -17.19 -7.00
C LEU A 597 -3.80 -18.41 -7.80
N VAL A 598 -4.94 -18.99 -7.43
CA VAL A 598 -5.46 -20.19 -8.08
C VAL A 598 -6.01 -19.84 -9.45
N LEU A 599 -6.79 -18.76 -9.57
CA LEU A 599 -7.30 -18.27 -10.85
C LEU A 599 -6.15 -17.93 -11.81
N SER A 600 -5.16 -17.19 -11.36
CA SER A 600 -3.99 -16.84 -12.16
C SER A 600 -3.18 -18.07 -12.60
N SER A 601 -2.95 -19.01 -11.67
CA SER A 601 -2.10 -20.18 -11.94
C SER A 601 -2.78 -21.26 -12.78
N THR A 602 -4.11 -21.38 -12.74
CA THR A 602 -4.85 -22.48 -13.39
C THR A 602 -5.79 -22.04 -14.50
N GLY A 603 -6.18 -20.76 -14.53
CA GLY A 603 -7.16 -20.22 -15.45
C GLY A 603 -6.76 -20.39 -16.92
N CYS A 604 -5.48 -20.19 -17.25
CA CYS A 604 -5.00 -20.31 -18.62
C CYS A 604 -5.01 -21.74 -19.18
N SER A 605 -5.04 -22.75 -18.34
CA SER A 605 -5.22 -24.15 -18.76
C SER A 605 -6.68 -24.51 -19.01
N ASN A 606 -7.62 -23.66 -18.63
CA ASN A 606 -9.05 -23.86 -18.81
C ASN A 606 -9.53 -23.25 -20.13
N ALA A 607 -10.14 -24.05 -20.99
CA ALA A 607 -10.53 -23.63 -22.33
C ALA A 607 -11.57 -22.50 -22.37
N VAL A 608 -12.38 -22.33 -21.31
CA VAL A 608 -13.36 -21.24 -21.18
C VAL A 608 -12.69 -19.99 -20.61
N LEU A 609 -11.84 -20.14 -19.59
CA LEU A 609 -11.21 -19.00 -18.93
C LEU A 609 -10.07 -18.41 -19.74
N SER A 610 -9.30 -19.24 -20.44
CA SER A 610 -8.11 -18.79 -21.18
C SER A 610 -8.38 -17.59 -22.10
N PRO A 611 -9.42 -17.57 -22.96
CA PRO A 611 -9.74 -16.39 -23.74
C PRO A 611 -10.29 -15.22 -22.91
N LEU A 612 -11.01 -15.47 -21.83
CA LEU A 612 -11.59 -14.42 -20.97
C LEU A 612 -10.55 -13.74 -20.08
N LEU A 613 -9.46 -14.43 -19.77
CA LEU A 613 -8.33 -13.92 -19.00
C LEU A 613 -7.20 -13.39 -19.88
N ASN A 614 -7.40 -13.31 -21.20
CA ASN A 614 -6.39 -12.89 -22.19
C ASN A 614 -5.05 -13.63 -22.03
N CYS A 615 -5.11 -14.97 -21.87
CA CYS A 615 -3.91 -15.76 -21.64
C CYS A 615 -2.97 -15.77 -22.84
N THR A 616 -1.70 -15.48 -22.59
CA THR A 616 -0.65 -15.51 -23.63
C THR A 616 -0.30 -16.95 -23.99
N SER A 617 -0.28 -17.27 -25.29
CA SER A 617 0.09 -18.59 -25.79
C SER A 617 1.53 -18.94 -25.40
N GLY A 618 1.71 -20.12 -24.79
CA GLY A 618 3.03 -20.63 -24.40
C GLY A 618 3.54 -20.18 -23.02
N VAL A 619 2.79 -19.33 -22.29
CA VAL A 619 3.11 -18.95 -20.91
C VAL A 619 2.58 -20.02 -19.96
N SER A 620 3.40 -20.40 -18.96
CA SER A 620 2.94 -21.27 -17.86
C SER A 620 1.95 -20.51 -16.99
N GLY A 621 0.82 -21.12 -16.64
CA GLY A 621 -0.12 -20.52 -15.68
C GLY A 621 0.43 -20.49 -14.25
N THR A 622 1.21 -21.50 -13.84
CA THR A 622 1.61 -21.68 -12.44
C THR A 622 2.75 -20.77 -12.03
N LEU A 623 2.48 -19.87 -11.09
CA LEU A 623 3.45 -18.95 -10.51
C LEU A 623 4.55 -19.68 -9.74
N GLN A 624 5.78 -19.22 -9.89
CA GLN A 624 6.96 -19.77 -9.23
C GLN A 624 7.51 -18.76 -8.22
N PRO A 625 7.94 -19.19 -7.03
CA PRO A 625 8.71 -18.31 -6.17
C PRO A 625 9.97 -17.79 -6.86
N GLY A 626 10.24 -16.51 -6.62
CA GLY A 626 11.44 -15.84 -7.11
C GLY A 626 12.50 -15.67 -6.02
N PHE A 627 13.58 -15.01 -6.35
CA PHE A 627 14.54 -14.56 -5.34
C PHE A 627 15.09 -13.17 -5.70
N ARG A 628 15.30 -12.39 -4.68
CA ARG A 628 15.88 -11.05 -4.79
C ARG A 628 17.24 -10.99 -4.12
N ASN A 629 18.20 -10.31 -4.76
CA ASN A 629 19.42 -9.82 -4.14
C ASN A 629 19.36 -8.30 -4.10
N GLU A 630 19.65 -7.75 -2.94
CA GLU A 630 19.49 -6.34 -2.65
C GLU A 630 20.72 -5.78 -1.95
N PHE A 631 21.22 -4.64 -2.43
CA PHE A 631 22.38 -3.94 -1.89
C PHE A 631 22.00 -2.49 -1.62
N HIS A 632 22.39 -1.98 -0.45
CA HIS A 632 22.22 -0.61 -0.07
C HIS A 632 23.55 -0.04 0.41
N ALA A 633 23.79 1.23 0.09
CA ALA A 633 24.91 1.98 0.62
C ALA A 633 24.48 3.43 0.84
N GLY A 634 24.71 3.94 2.03
CA GLY A 634 24.25 5.29 2.36
C GLY A 634 24.87 5.86 3.62
N LEU A 635 24.35 7.01 3.98
CA LEU A 635 24.78 7.73 5.17
C LEU A 635 23.60 8.45 5.85
N GLN A 636 23.78 8.69 7.15
CA GLN A 636 22.97 9.62 7.93
C GLN A 636 23.88 10.63 8.61
N GLN A 637 23.53 11.92 8.55
CA GLN A 637 24.33 13.03 9.08
C GLN A 637 23.44 14.00 9.85
N ALA A 638 23.77 14.25 11.12
CA ALA A 638 23.16 15.34 11.86
C ALA A 638 24.00 16.62 11.73
N PHE A 639 23.35 17.74 11.43
CA PHE A 639 23.92 19.08 11.40
C PHE A 639 23.49 19.85 12.66
N GLY A 640 24.28 19.72 13.71
CA GLY A 640 23.91 20.19 15.04
C GLY A 640 22.60 19.50 15.49
N LYS A 641 21.69 20.30 16.09
CA LYS A 641 20.36 19.82 16.53
C LYS A 641 19.20 20.24 15.61
N HIS A 642 19.53 20.70 14.40
CA HIS A 642 18.55 21.39 13.55
C HIS A 642 18.20 20.66 12.27
N LEU A 643 19.06 19.75 11.81
CA LEU A 643 18.84 19.02 10.57
C LEU A 643 19.46 17.64 10.66
N VAL A 644 18.73 16.63 10.29
CA VAL A 644 19.21 15.26 10.02
C VAL A 644 18.99 14.96 8.55
N PHE A 645 20.05 14.56 7.88
CA PHE A 645 20.00 14.15 6.47
C PHE A 645 20.34 12.67 6.37
N SER A 646 19.54 11.93 5.60
CA SER A 646 19.78 10.54 5.24
C SER A 646 19.73 10.37 3.74
N GLY A 647 20.63 9.58 3.20
CA GLY A 647 20.63 9.25 1.77
C GLY A 647 21.20 7.87 1.54
N GLU A 648 20.60 7.14 0.60
CA GLU A 648 21.02 5.81 0.21
C GLU A 648 21.01 5.63 -1.30
N TYR A 649 21.92 4.81 -1.80
CA TYR A 649 21.90 4.22 -3.13
C TYR A 649 21.47 2.77 -3.04
N ILE A 650 20.57 2.38 -3.94
CA ILE A 650 19.86 1.10 -3.93
C ILE A 650 20.19 0.37 -5.21
N TRP A 651 20.39 -0.95 -5.11
CA TRP A 651 20.51 -1.81 -6.26
C TRP A 651 19.85 -3.15 -5.95
N LYS A 652 18.81 -3.49 -6.71
CA LYS A 652 18.06 -4.74 -6.59
C LYS A 652 18.14 -5.53 -7.88
N TYR A 653 18.17 -6.83 -7.76
CA TYR A 653 18.04 -7.78 -8.84
C TYR A 653 17.12 -8.91 -8.40
N THR A 654 16.00 -9.09 -9.11
CA THR A 654 15.01 -10.13 -8.81
C THR A 654 14.89 -11.09 -9.99
N HIS A 655 14.86 -12.36 -9.69
CA HIS A 655 14.52 -13.43 -10.63
C HIS A 655 13.10 -13.90 -10.33
N ASN A 656 12.29 -14.13 -11.36
CA ASN A 656 10.83 -14.26 -11.27
C ASN A 656 10.23 -13.05 -10.54
N ALA A 657 10.27 -11.90 -11.21
CA ALA A 657 9.78 -10.65 -10.65
C ALA A 657 8.26 -10.55 -10.80
N PHE A 658 7.57 -10.41 -9.69
CA PHE A 658 6.12 -10.32 -9.66
C PHE A 658 5.60 -8.99 -10.18
N ASP A 659 4.43 -9.06 -10.77
CA ASP A 659 3.63 -7.97 -11.27
C ASP A 659 2.15 -8.36 -11.20
N PHE A 660 1.23 -7.45 -11.51
CA PHE A 660 -0.20 -7.73 -11.54
C PHE A 660 -0.81 -7.45 -12.91
N SER A 661 -1.78 -8.27 -13.25
CA SER A 661 -2.72 -8.02 -14.35
C SER A 661 -4.11 -7.72 -13.79
N VAL A 662 -4.86 -6.88 -14.47
CA VAL A 662 -6.22 -6.48 -14.06
C VAL A 662 -7.25 -7.21 -14.92
N LEU A 663 -8.33 -7.69 -14.32
CA LEU A 663 -9.42 -8.35 -15.02
C LEU A 663 -10.49 -7.34 -15.44
N GLY A 664 -10.36 -6.82 -16.65
CA GLY A 664 -11.30 -5.85 -17.20
C GLY A 664 -11.40 -4.57 -16.37
N ASN A 665 -12.59 -4.01 -16.25
CA ASN A 665 -12.88 -2.82 -15.42
C ASN A 665 -13.20 -3.15 -13.96
N THR A 666 -12.64 -4.23 -13.45
CA THR A 666 -12.90 -4.68 -12.07
C THR A 666 -11.70 -4.42 -11.19
N PRO A 667 -11.87 -4.31 -9.87
CA PRO A 667 -10.75 -4.30 -8.92
C PRO A 667 -10.11 -5.70 -8.74
N ILE A 668 -10.45 -6.67 -9.58
CA ILE A 668 -9.88 -8.02 -9.52
C ILE A 668 -8.56 -8.01 -10.27
N THR A 669 -7.48 -8.06 -9.51
CA THR A 669 -6.12 -8.19 -10.02
C THR A 669 -5.60 -9.58 -9.69
N PHE A 670 -4.73 -10.11 -10.52
CA PHE A 670 -4.08 -11.39 -10.29
C PHE A 670 -2.59 -11.33 -10.63
N PRO A 671 -1.76 -12.04 -9.87
CA PRO A 671 -0.32 -11.98 -10.02
C PRO A 671 0.15 -12.63 -11.32
N ILE A 672 1.19 -12.05 -11.89
CA ILE A 672 1.97 -12.58 -13.02
C ILE A 672 3.46 -12.52 -12.69
N ASP A 673 4.28 -13.27 -13.41
CA ASP A 673 5.73 -13.30 -13.25
C ASP A 673 6.44 -12.89 -14.53
N TRP A 674 7.39 -11.97 -14.39
CA TRP A 674 8.40 -11.65 -15.39
C TRP A 674 9.70 -12.41 -15.13
N HIS A 675 10.47 -12.67 -16.18
CA HIS A 675 11.73 -13.41 -16.08
C HIS A 675 12.70 -12.79 -15.05
N ASN A 676 12.92 -11.47 -15.09
CA ASN A 676 13.77 -10.75 -14.15
C ASN A 676 13.35 -9.29 -13.98
N SER A 677 13.85 -8.65 -12.91
CA SER A 677 13.91 -7.20 -12.78
C SER A 677 15.27 -6.70 -12.35
N LYS A 678 15.59 -5.44 -12.68
CA LYS A 678 16.77 -4.69 -12.19
C LYS A 678 16.36 -3.29 -11.80
N ILE A 679 16.67 -2.90 -10.58
CA ILE A 679 16.18 -1.66 -9.99
C ILE A 679 17.33 -0.93 -9.30
N PRO A 680 18.10 -0.08 -9.99
CA PRO A 680 19.01 0.89 -9.39
C PRO A 680 18.26 2.18 -9.03
N GLY A 681 18.71 2.87 -7.98
CA GLY A 681 18.13 4.17 -7.62
C GLY A 681 18.78 4.78 -6.40
N TYR A 682 18.25 5.93 -5.99
CA TYR A 682 18.59 6.57 -4.73
C TYR A 682 17.33 7.06 -4.01
N ALA A 683 17.42 7.09 -2.69
CA ALA A 683 16.39 7.61 -1.81
C ALA A 683 17.02 8.57 -0.80
N LEU A 684 16.35 9.70 -0.53
CA LEU A 684 16.86 10.78 0.31
C LEU A 684 15.80 11.19 1.31
N ARG A 685 16.22 11.50 2.54
CA ARG A 685 15.37 12.08 3.57
C ARG A 685 16.12 13.20 4.29
N ALA A 686 15.43 14.30 4.57
CA ALA A 686 15.94 15.38 5.41
C ALA A 686 14.87 15.74 6.44
N ASP A 687 15.23 15.69 7.72
CA ASP A 687 14.34 15.99 8.83
C ASP A 687 14.84 17.24 9.58
N VAL A 688 13.96 18.19 9.81
CA VAL A 688 14.17 19.31 10.73
C VAL A 688 13.41 18.96 12.01
N PRO A 689 14.10 18.49 13.06
CA PRO A 689 13.46 18.21 14.36
C PRO A 689 12.81 19.48 14.91
N GLN A 690 11.81 19.32 15.76
CA GLN A 690 11.03 20.44 16.26
C GLN A 690 11.92 21.52 16.92
N VAL A 691 12.03 22.68 16.29
CA VAL A 691 12.80 23.84 16.77
C VAL A 691 11.85 25.03 16.90
N HIS A 692 11.62 25.50 18.13
CA HIS A 692 10.72 26.63 18.42
C HIS A 692 9.31 26.50 17.80
N GLY A 693 8.78 25.29 17.75
CA GLY A 693 7.47 24.98 17.19
C GLY A 693 7.47 24.72 15.67
N PHE A 694 8.59 24.87 14.98
CA PHE A 694 8.74 24.51 13.58
C PHE A 694 9.31 23.10 13.46
N SER A 695 8.74 22.30 12.59
CA SER A 695 9.27 21.01 12.15
C SER A 695 9.03 20.83 10.66
N ALA A 696 9.87 20.07 9.99
CA ALA A 696 9.74 19.79 8.58
C ALA A 696 10.40 18.46 8.23
N TYR A 697 9.95 17.84 7.16
CA TYR A 697 10.71 16.79 6.49
C TYR A 697 10.60 16.94 4.97
N LEU A 698 11.61 16.41 4.30
CA LEU A 698 11.61 16.22 2.85
C LEU A 698 12.01 14.77 2.59
N VAL A 699 11.22 14.07 1.77
CA VAL A 699 11.57 12.77 1.18
C VAL A 699 11.66 12.93 -0.33
N ALA A 700 12.65 12.30 -0.95
CA ALA A 700 12.83 12.34 -2.39
C ALA A 700 13.45 11.05 -2.89
N SER A 701 13.15 10.65 -4.11
CA SER A 701 13.72 9.45 -4.72
C SER A 701 13.78 9.54 -6.23
N SER A 702 14.68 8.74 -6.78
CA SER A 702 14.78 8.45 -8.21
C SER A 702 15.14 6.98 -8.36
N VAL A 703 14.23 6.19 -8.85
CA VAL A 703 14.39 4.74 -9.00
C VAL A 703 14.09 4.36 -10.45
N ALA A 704 14.81 3.38 -10.97
CA ALA A 704 14.69 2.93 -12.34
C ALA A 704 14.27 1.45 -12.41
N ALA A 705 12.99 1.19 -12.35
CA ALA A 705 12.43 -0.16 -12.32
C ALA A 705 12.34 -0.78 -13.72
N ARG A 706 13.35 -1.59 -14.08
CA ARG A 706 13.43 -2.31 -15.36
C ARG A 706 13.00 -3.75 -15.20
N PHE A 707 12.05 -4.17 -16.01
CA PHE A 707 11.58 -5.55 -16.11
C PHE A 707 12.01 -6.16 -17.43
N PHE A 708 12.29 -7.46 -17.42
CA PHE A 708 12.83 -8.19 -18.54
C PHE A 708 11.89 -9.32 -18.95
N PRO A 709 11.34 -9.29 -20.16
CA PRO A 709 10.57 -10.39 -20.72
C PRO A 709 11.39 -11.69 -20.87
N PRO A 710 10.71 -12.84 -21.07
CA PRO A 710 9.26 -12.99 -21.26
C PRO A 710 8.48 -12.97 -19.94
N GLN A 711 7.14 -12.83 -20.02
CA GLN A 711 6.28 -13.28 -18.94
C GLN A 711 6.43 -14.78 -18.82
N VAL A 712 6.69 -15.29 -17.61
CA VAL A 712 7.00 -16.70 -17.39
C VAL A 712 5.84 -17.45 -16.75
N ALA A 713 4.96 -16.75 -16.02
CA ALA A 713 3.78 -17.35 -15.39
C ALA A 713 2.65 -16.33 -15.18
N GLY A 714 1.47 -16.85 -14.82
CA GLY A 714 0.27 -16.10 -14.50
C GLY A 714 -0.66 -15.90 -15.69
N ALA A 715 -1.91 -15.53 -15.41
CA ALA A 715 -2.92 -15.17 -16.40
C ALA A 715 -2.81 -13.68 -16.74
N GLY A 716 -3.23 -13.29 -17.95
CA GLY A 716 -3.30 -11.91 -18.39
C GLY A 716 -2.48 -11.64 -19.63
N ALA A 717 -2.76 -10.51 -20.27
CA ALA A 717 -2.05 -10.07 -21.44
C ALA A 717 -0.64 -9.60 -21.07
N THR A 718 0.35 -10.03 -21.84
CA THR A 718 1.68 -9.43 -21.79
C THR A 718 1.61 -8.01 -22.32
N VAL A 719 1.85 -7.04 -21.47
CA VAL A 719 2.08 -5.67 -21.89
C VAL A 719 3.51 -5.57 -22.42
N GLY A 720 3.69 -5.02 -23.60
CA GLY A 720 5.01 -4.79 -24.18
C GLY A 720 5.37 -5.75 -25.34
N GLN A 721 6.28 -5.30 -26.16
CA GLN A 721 6.77 -6.07 -27.31
C GLN A 721 7.59 -7.27 -26.83
N ALA A 722 7.29 -8.42 -27.38
CA ALA A 722 7.98 -9.65 -27.06
C ALA A 722 9.51 -9.46 -27.16
N GLY A 723 10.20 -9.61 -26.03
CA GLY A 723 11.64 -9.72 -25.97
C GLY A 723 12.45 -8.47 -25.61
N LEU A 724 11.83 -7.30 -25.44
CA LEU A 724 12.55 -6.06 -25.08
C LEU A 724 12.33 -5.70 -23.61
N PRO A 725 13.36 -5.22 -22.88
CA PRO A 725 13.19 -4.67 -21.55
C PRO A 725 12.23 -3.47 -21.54
N PHE A 726 11.53 -3.28 -20.43
CA PHE A 726 10.59 -2.17 -20.28
C PHE A 726 10.65 -1.60 -18.85
N ARG A 727 10.11 -0.40 -18.67
CA ARG A 727 9.87 0.20 -17.35
C ARG A 727 8.48 -0.20 -16.91
N ILE A 728 8.36 -0.61 -15.64
CA ILE A 728 7.06 -0.89 -15.05
C ILE A 728 6.22 0.39 -14.91
N ASP A 729 4.92 0.27 -14.91
CA ASP A 729 3.96 1.38 -14.89
C ASP A 729 4.10 2.33 -13.68
N HIS A 730 4.56 1.83 -12.52
CA HIS A 730 4.83 2.63 -11.32
C HIS A 730 6.25 3.22 -11.24
N ASP A 731 7.05 3.10 -12.30
CA ASP A 731 8.38 3.70 -12.35
C ASP A 731 8.28 5.23 -12.51
N GLU A 732 8.90 5.95 -11.59
CA GLU A 732 8.99 7.40 -11.59
C GLU A 732 10.45 7.86 -11.71
N LYS A 733 10.75 8.82 -12.62
CA LYS A 733 12.10 9.35 -12.73
C LYS A 733 12.54 10.09 -11.46
N PHE A 734 11.60 10.81 -10.84
CA PHE A 734 11.84 11.55 -9.60
C PHE A 734 10.50 11.85 -8.92
N ASN A 735 10.45 11.65 -7.62
CA ASN A 735 9.37 12.13 -6.78
C ASN A 735 9.91 12.81 -5.53
N GLN A 736 9.13 13.68 -4.94
CA GLN A 736 9.43 14.26 -3.65
C GLN A 736 8.16 14.66 -2.91
N THR A 737 8.21 14.57 -1.58
CA THR A 737 7.25 15.19 -0.66
C THR A 737 7.98 16.06 0.34
N THR A 738 7.56 17.32 0.46
CA THR A 738 8.02 18.23 1.50
C THR A 738 6.86 18.52 2.43
N HIS A 739 7.03 18.24 3.71
CA HIS A 739 6.09 18.60 4.77
C HIS A 739 6.67 19.69 5.65
N LEU A 740 5.88 20.72 5.91
CA LEU A 740 6.22 21.82 6.81
C LEU A 740 5.14 21.93 7.87
N GLN A 741 5.51 22.04 9.14
CA GLN A 741 4.57 22.23 10.24
C GLN A 741 5.08 23.32 11.19
N TYR A 742 4.17 24.15 11.65
CA TYR A 742 4.48 25.16 12.66
C TYR A 742 3.39 25.18 13.75
N THR A 743 3.81 25.04 14.99
CA THR A 743 2.94 25.07 16.18
C THR A 743 3.28 26.29 17.06
N LEU A 744 2.31 27.12 17.30
CA LEU A 744 2.45 28.31 18.15
C LEU A 744 2.37 27.92 19.63
N SER A 745 3.39 28.33 20.39
CA SER A 745 3.44 28.13 21.85
C SER A 745 3.38 29.44 22.64
N ARG A 746 2.93 30.55 22.03
CA ARG A 746 2.92 31.89 22.64
C ARG A 746 1.53 32.34 23.03
N GLY A 747 1.41 32.81 24.29
CA GLY A 747 0.19 33.46 24.82
C GLY A 747 -0.99 32.48 24.98
N LYS A 748 -1.92 32.75 25.89
CA LYS A 748 -3.05 31.84 26.16
C LYS A 748 -3.96 31.63 24.92
N ALA A 749 -4.18 32.63 24.12
CA ALA A 749 -5.12 32.54 22.99
C ALA A 749 -4.55 31.74 21.79
N LEU A 750 -3.24 31.85 21.52
CA LEU A 750 -2.61 31.24 20.34
C LEU A 750 -1.87 29.94 20.65
N ASN A 751 -1.74 29.56 21.94
CA ASN A 751 -1.07 28.34 22.33
C ASN A 751 -1.80 27.11 21.77
N GLY A 752 -1.10 26.25 21.02
CA GLY A 752 -1.67 25.08 20.35
C GLY A 752 -2.36 25.40 18.99
N LEU A 753 -2.24 26.63 18.47
CA LEU A 753 -2.56 26.87 17.06
C LEU A 753 -1.41 26.34 16.21
N TRP A 754 -1.74 25.52 15.20
CA TRP A 754 -0.74 24.95 14.30
C TRP A 754 -1.19 25.07 12.85
N GLY A 755 -0.23 24.99 11.93
CA GLY A 755 -0.47 24.87 10.50
C GLY A 755 0.49 23.89 9.88
N GLY A 756 0.00 23.14 8.91
CA GLY A 756 0.72 22.16 8.12
C GLY A 756 0.62 22.47 6.63
N PHE A 757 1.64 22.09 5.88
CA PHE A 757 1.67 22.25 4.44
C PHE A 757 2.46 21.12 3.82
N ASN A 758 1.91 20.47 2.76
CA ASN A 758 2.60 19.50 1.92
C ASN A 758 2.79 20.08 0.52
N TRP A 759 3.98 19.87 -0.02
CA TRP A 759 4.26 19.98 -1.45
C TRP A 759 4.67 18.60 -1.96
N ARG A 760 3.88 18.05 -2.86
CA ARG A 760 4.13 16.78 -3.53
C ARG A 760 4.46 17.05 -4.99
N TYR A 761 5.65 16.65 -5.42
CA TYR A 761 6.07 16.70 -6.82
C TYR A 761 6.31 15.28 -7.32
N ASP A 762 5.83 15.01 -8.52
CA ASP A 762 5.96 13.75 -9.21
C ASP A 762 6.29 14.04 -10.68
N SER A 763 7.35 13.42 -11.18
CA SER A 763 7.78 13.56 -12.57
C SER A 763 6.92 12.79 -13.58
N GLY A 764 5.93 12.07 -13.12
CA GLY A 764 5.03 11.21 -13.88
C GLY A 764 5.49 9.76 -13.93
N GLN A 765 4.56 8.88 -13.60
CA GLN A 765 4.71 7.43 -13.75
C GLN A 765 4.77 7.05 -15.24
N VAL A 766 5.29 5.87 -15.54
CA VAL A 766 5.17 5.30 -16.89
C VAL A 766 3.70 5.10 -17.22
N ALA A 767 3.26 5.65 -18.33
CA ALA A 767 1.87 5.55 -18.74
C ALA A 767 1.60 4.14 -19.27
N GLY A 768 1.04 3.28 -18.41
CA GLY A 768 0.52 1.96 -18.79
C GLY A 768 -0.71 2.13 -19.68
N ALA A 769 -0.90 1.22 -20.64
CA ALA A 769 -2.07 1.17 -21.52
C ALA A 769 -2.53 2.53 -22.09
N THR A 770 -1.57 3.38 -22.41
CA THR A 770 -1.81 4.69 -23.00
C THR A 770 -2.53 4.52 -24.32
N PRO A 771 -3.57 5.33 -24.61
CA PRO A 771 -4.09 5.42 -25.96
C PRO A 771 -2.96 5.69 -26.94
N CYS A 772 -2.76 4.82 -27.88
CA CYS A 772 -1.63 4.88 -28.77
C CYS A 772 -1.95 5.69 -30.02
N TYR A 773 -0.99 6.45 -30.46
CA TYR A 773 -1.01 7.14 -31.75
C TYR A 773 0.16 6.62 -32.58
N GLY A 774 -0.06 6.47 -33.88
CA GLY A 774 0.96 5.96 -34.78
C GLY A 774 2.12 6.94 -34.93
N VAL A 775 3.14 6.85 -34.12
CA VAL A 775 4.45 7.46 -34.39
C VAL A 775 5.38 6.43 -34.97
N THR A 776 6.14 6.84 -35.96
CA THR A 776 7.09 6.03 -36.69
C THR A 776 8.31 5.68 -35.84
N ASP A 777 8.17 4.87 -34.82
CA ASP A 777 9.31 4.27 -34.14
C ASP A 777 9.07 2.76 -33.93
N ALA A 778 10.04 1.98 -34.40
CA ALA A 778 10.01 0.52 -34.31
C ALA A 778 10.10 0.00 -32.87
N ASN A 779 10.36 0.87 -31.88
CA ASN A 779 10.59 0.54 -30.48
C ASN A 779 9.49 1.05 -29.55
N THR A 780 8.49 1.74 -30.03
CA THR A 780 7.34 2.16 -29.23
C THR A 780 6.19 1.14 -29.35
N PRO A 781 5.49 0.84 -28.28
CA PRO A 781 4.29 -0.03 -28.32
C PRO A 781 3.24 0.48 -29.30
N CYS A 782 3.22 1.76 -29.51
CA CYS A 782 2.31 2.46 -30.42
C CYS A 782 2.74 2.46 -31.88
N GLY A 783 3.51 1.51 -32.30
CA GLY A 783 3.72 0.97 -33.70
C GLY A 783 4.02 1.87 -34.85
N ASN A 784 4.57 1.31 -35.74
CA ASN A 784 5.07 1.28 -37.05
C ASN A 784 4.16 1.86 -38.19
N SER A 785 3.70 3.09 -38.13
CA SER A 785 3.20 3.67 -39.38
C SER A 785 3.99 4.92 -39.74
N SER A 786 4.72 4.85 -40.88
CA SER A 786 5.27 6.00 -41.59
C SER A 786 4.12 6.85 -42.17
N THR A 787 3.25 7.37 -41.30
CA THR A 787 2.13 8.19 -41.72
C THR A 787 2.63 9.57 -42.06
N THR A 788 2.27 10.05 -43.26
CA THR A 788 2.54 11.41 -43.67
C THR A 788 1.25 12.11 -44.12
N LEU A 789 1.15 13.38 -43.79
CA LEU A 789 0.09 14.25 -44.29
C LEU A 789 0.71 15.36 -45.13
N GLY A 790 0.40 15.41 -46.43
CA GLY A 790 1.03 16.37 -47.34
C GLY A 790 2.56 16.24 -47.41
N GLY A 791 3.13 15.05 -47.23
CA GLY A 791 4.57 14.79 -47.25
C GLY A 791 5.32 15.18 -45.97
N GLN A 792 4.62 15.63 -44.93
CA GLN A 792 5.18 15.93 -43.61
C GLN A 792 4.89 14.80 -42.61
N PRO A 793 5.75 14.54 -41.62
CA PRO A 793 5.48 13.59 -40.60
C PRO A 793 4.13 13.84 -39.90
N ALA A 794 3.34 12.81 -39.76
CA ALA A 794 2.01 12.88 -39.18
C ALA A 794 1.77 11.72 -38.20
N ILE A 795 0.85 11.92 -37.28
CA ILE A 795 0.41 10.99 -36.24
C ILE A 795 -0.95 10.46 -36.65
N ALA A 796 -1.09 9.16 -36.76
CA ALA A 796 -2.39 8.51 -36.96
C ALA A 796 -2.99 8.20 -35.57
N MET A 797 -4.25 8.56 -35.38
CA MET A 797 -5.00 8.30 -34.14
C MET A 797 -5.55 6.87 -34.19
N VAL A 798 -4.66 5.90 -33.90
CA VAL A 798 -5.00 4.48 -33.91
C VAL A 798 -4.65 3.84 -32.61
N ASP A 799 -5.54 2.99 -32.12
CA ASP A 799 -5.28 2.19 -30.91
C ASP A 799 -4.35 1.03 -31.27
N THR A 800 -3.16 1.06 -30.73
CA THR A 800 -2.15 0.00 -30.92
C THR A 800 -2.07 -0.94 -29.71
N ASN A 801 -2.79 -0.69 -28.64
CA ASN A 801 -2.95 -1.63 -27.52
C ASN A 801 -3.81 -2.82 -27.94
N ILE A 802 -4.70 -2.63 -28.92
CA ILE A 802 -5.48 -3.71 -29.50
C ILE A 802 -4.73 -4.25 -30.72
N PRO A 803 -4.47 -5.56 -30.79
CA PRO A 803 -3.88 -6.17 -31.98
C PRO A 803 -4.72 -5.81 -33.22
N PRO A 804 -4.09 -5.37 -34.30
CA PRO A 804 -4.82 -5.07 -35.51
C PRO A 804 -5.64 -6.28 -35.95
N THR A 805 -6.88 -6.05 -36.32
CA THR A 805 -7.71 -7.10 -36.93
C THR A 805 -7.15 -7.46 -38.31
N ILE A 806 -6.95 -8.74 -38.54
CA ILE A 806 -6.53 -9.20 -39.90
C ILE A 806 -7.78 -9.43 -40.72
N ASN A 807 -7.93 -8.67 -41.81
CA ASN A 807 -8.98 -8.92 -42.74
C ASN A 807 -8.78 -10.33 -43.36
N PRO A 808 -9.73 -11.27 -43.13
CA PRO A 808 -9.53 -12.67 -43.54
C PRO A 808 -9.50 -12.89 -45.06
N VAL A 809 -9.93 -11.90 -45.85
CA VAL A 809 -9.96 -11.99 -47.33
C VAL A 809 -8.76 -11.33 -47.97
N THR A 810 -8.36 -10.15 -47.43
CA THR A 810 -7.24 -9.38 -48.03
C THR A 810 -5.95 -9.61 -47.27
N HIS A 811 -5.99 -10.27 -46.09
CA HIS A 811 -4.88 -10.43 -45.15
C HIS A 811 -4.25 -9.08 -44.73
N ALA A 812 -4.95 -7.98 -44.95
CA ALA A 812 -4.49 -6.68 -44.52
C ALA A 812 -4.72 -6.51 -43.02
N SER A 813 -3.72 -5.98 -42.32
CA SER A 813 -3.84 -5.55 -40.93
C SER A 813 -4.63 -4.23 -40.88
N VAL A 814 -5.70 -4.20 -40.10
CA VAL A 814 -6.56 -3.01 -39.91
C VAL A 814 -6.42 -2.58 -38.44
N ALA A 815 -5.74 -1.46 -38.24
CA ALA A 815 -5.66 -0.85 -36.94
C ALA A 815 -7.00 -0.22 -36.54
N LEU A 816 -7.40 -0.32 -35.28
CA LEU A 816 -8.60 0.33 -34.77
C LEU A 816 -8.31 1.83 -34.53
N PRO A 817 -9.23 2.74 -34.90
CA PRO A 817 -9.07 4.15 -34.55
C PRO A 817 -9.26 4.33 -33.03
N LEU A 818 -8.58 5.33 -32.47
CA LEU A 818 -8.88 5.81 -31.13
C LEU A 818 -10.32 6.34 -31.07
N THR A 819 -10.97 6.13 -29.96
CA THR A 819 -12.25 6.76 -29.66
C THR A 819 -12.04 8.22 -29.22
N ALA A 820 -13.09 9.03 -29.34
CA ALA A 820 -13.06 10.42 -28.89
C ALA A 820 -12.72 10.53 -27.40
N ASP A 821 -13.22 9.58 -26.65
CA ASP A 821 -12.99 9.53 -25.21
C ASP A 821 -11.54 9.19 -24.84
N GLU A 822 -10.93 8.21 -25.50
CA GLU A 822 -9.50 7.88 -25.31
C GLU A 822 -8.59 9.06 -25.65
N GLU A 823 -8.89 9.79 -26.72
CA GLU A 823 -8.15 11.01 -27.08
C GLU A 823 -8.33 12.12 -26.04
N PHE A 824 -9.55 12.26 -25.50
CA PHE A 824 -9.85 13.21 -24.44
C PHE A 824 -9.12 12.85 -23.15
N GLN A 825 -9.19 11.59 -22.72
CA GLN A 825 -8.52 11.07 -21.53
C GLN A 825 -7.00 11.23 -21.60
N ALA A 826 -6.43 11.11 -22.79
CA ALA A 826 -5.01 11.39 -23.01
C ALA A 826 -4.68 12.89 -23.08
N GLY A 827 -5.69 13.76 -23.09
CA GLY A 827 -5.50 15.19 -23.23
C GLY A 827 -4.96 15.62 -24.59
N PHE A 828 -5.29 14.87 -25.64
CA PHE A 828 -4.80 15.10 -27.00
C PHE A 828 -5.41 16.33 -27.64
N ALA A 829 -4.60 17.00 -28.44
CA ALA A 829 -5.02 18.13 -29.27
C ALA A 829 -4.28 18.12 -30.60
N CYS A 830 -5.00 18.55 -31.65
CA CYS A 830 -4.44 18.75 -32.98
C CYS A 830 -4.70 20.17 -33.44
N ASN A 831 -3.63 20.87 -33.86
CA ASN A 831 -3.70 22.27 -34.29
C ASN A 831 -4.43 23.19 -33.28
N GLY A 832 -4.20 22.95 -31.99
CA GLY A 832 -4.82 23.68 -30.88
C GLY A 832 -6.28 23.30 -30.56
N VAL A 833 -6.90 22.42 -31.35
CA VAL A 833 -8.24 21.86 -31.07
C VAL A 833 -8.09 20.64 -30.16
N LYS A 834 -8.70 20.67 -28.98
CA LYS A 834 -8.68 19.56 -28.04
C LYS A 834 -9.76 18.54 -28.36
N ALA A 835 -9.47 17.26 -28.17
CA ALA A 835 -10.48 16.22 -28.10
C ALA A 835 -11.51 16.52 -27.00
N THR A 836 -12.73 16.05 -27.22
CA THR A 836 -13.80 16.04 -26.21
C THR A 836 -14.31 14.60 -26.07
N PRO A 837 -15.01 14.25 -24.98
CA PRO A 837 -15.51 12.88 -24.83
C PRO A 837 -16.35 12.35 -25.98
N THR A 838 -16.91 13.26 -26.78
CA THR A 838 -17.83 12.92 -27.88
C THR A 838 -17.35 13.35 -29.28
N THR A 839 -16.26 14.12 -29.38
CA THR A 839 -15.73 14.64 -30.63
C THR A 839 -14.28 14.25 -30.79
N PRO A 840 -13.97 13.28 -31.67
CA PRO A 840 -12.59 12.85 -31.89
C PRO A 840 -11.81 13.91 -32.67
N LEU A 841 -10.50 13.81 -32.61
CA LEU A 841 -9.56 14.54 -33.45
C LEU A 841 -9.60 14.01 -34.87
N PRO A 842 -9.02 14.73 -35.84
CA PRO A 842 -8.82 14.18 -37.20
C PRO A 842 -8.03 12.86 -37.12
N ALA A 843 -8.44 11.86 -37.87
CA ALA A 843 -7.79 10.54 -37.90
C ALA A 843 -6.28 10.59 -38.16
N VAL A 844 -5.77 11.69 -38.70
CA VAL A 844 -4.34 11.96 -38.88
C VAL A 844 -4.07 13.43 -38.55
N CYS A 845 -3.07 13.65 -37.68
CA CYS A 845 -2.63 14.97 -37.28
C CYS A 845 -1.15 15.18 -37.62
N LEU A 846 -0.79 16.38 -38.11
CA LEU A 846 0.64 16.66 -38.29
C LEU A 846 1.40 16.59 -36.98
N ALA A 847 2.54 15.92 -36.95
CA ALA A 847 3.33 15.76 -35.73
C ALA A 847 3.74 17.10 -35.08
N SER A 848 3.94 18.13 -35.90
CA SER A 848 4.22 19.49 -35.42
C SER A 848 3.02 20.22 -34.82
N GLN A 849 1.81 19.71 -35.01
CA GLN A 849 0.54 20.29 -34.51
C GLN A 849 -0.10 19.45 -33.42
N PHE A 850 0.44 18.26 -33.16
CA PHE A 850 -0.03 17.36 -32.11
C PHE A 850 0.55 17.73 -30.76
N THR A 851 -0.29 17.75 -29.74
CA THR A 851 0.10 17.94 -28.36
C THR A 851 -0.72 17.07 -27.41
N SER A 852 -0.18 16.77 -26.25
CA SER A 852 -0.90 16.19 -25.13
C SER A 852 -0.68 17.03 -23.88
N SER A 853 -1.73 17.25 -23.11
CA SER A 853 -1.66 18.01 -21.85
C SER A 853 -1.53 17.12 -20.61
N LEU A 854 -1.82 15.81 -20.72
CA LEU A 854 -1.87 14.87 -19.61
C LEU A 854 -0.80 13.80 -19.70
N ILE A 855 -0.17 13.64 -20.87
CA ILE A 855 0.89 12.67 -21.13
C ILE A 855 2.12 13.39 -21.66
N ASN A 856 3.29 13.03 -21.13
CA ASN A 856 4.58 13.44 -21.68
C ASN A 856 5.02 12.38 -22.72
N ILE A 857 4.88 12.74 -23.98
CA ILE A 857 5.21 11.88 -25.10
C ILE A 857 6.62 12.22 -25.58
N PRO A 858 7.54 11.23 -25.66
CA PRO A 858 8.86 11.45 -26.22
C PRO A 858 8.81 11.98 -27.66
N ALA A 859 9.82 12.75 -28.06
CA ALA A 859 9.92 13.19 -29.45
C ALA A 859 9.94 12.00 -30.41
N PRO A 860 9.48 12.16 -31.63
CA PRO A 860 9.52 11.09 -32.64
C PRO A 860 10.92 10.47 -32.74
N ASN A 861 11.02 9.17 -32.75
CA ASN A 861 12.26 8.36 -32.75
C ASN A 861 13.15 8.52 -31.50
N ALA A 862 12.66 9.11 -30.41
CA ALA A 862 13.38 9.25 -29.16
C ALA A 862 12.75 8.42 -28.02
N GLY A 863 11.59 7.79 -28.27
CA GLY A 863 10.88 6.94 -27.31
C GLY A 863 11.43 5.52 -27.33
N ASP A 864 11.53 4.91 -26.18
CA ASP A 864 11.70 3.46 -26.00
C ASP A 864 11.08 3.05 -24.65
N ASN A 865 10.75 1.77 -24.53
CA ASN A 865 10.11 1.25 -23.31
C ASN A 865 11.05 1.12 -22.11
N ASP A 866 12.34 1.12 -22.33
CA ASP A 866 13.35 0.89 -21.30
C ASP A 866 13.98 2.20 -20.75
N HIS A 867 14.31 3.15 -21.64
CA HIS A 867 15.03 4.36 -21.24
C HIS A 867 14.15 5.61 -21.23
N ASN A 868 13.27 5.72 -22.19
CA ASN A 868 12.45 6.92 -22.41
C ASN A 868 11.00 6.55 -22.78
N PRO A 869 10.27 5.82 -21.92
CA PRO A 869 8.88 5.49 -22.16
C PRO A 869 8.00 6.75 -22.09
N GLN A 870 6.79 6.61 -22.62
CA GLN A 870 5.73 7.59 -22.36
C GLN A 870 5.45 7.65 -20.85
N ARG A 871 5.17 8.86 -20.36
CA ARG A 871 4.90 9.08 -18.94
C ARG A 871 3.69 9.99 -18.77
N ILE A 872 3.03 9.86 -17.64
CA ILE A 872 2.07 10.87 -17.19
C ILE A 872 2.79 12.22 -17.08
N ALA A 873 2.10 13.31 -17.38
CA ALA A 873 2.67 14.65 -17.25
C ALA A 873 3.05 14.94 -15.80
N PRO A 874 4.17 15.63 -15.55
CA PRO A 874 4.59 16.01 -14.20
C PRO A 874 3.50 16.78 -13.46
N ARG A 875 3.40 16.53 -12.16
CA ARG A 875 2.40 17.19 -11.32
C ARG A 875 3.02 17.77 -10.05
N ASP A 876 2.55 18.95 -9.70
CA ASP A 876 2.72 19.57 -8.40
C ASP A 876 1.38 19.59 -7.68
N LEU A 877 1.32 19.04 -6.48
CA LEU A 877 0.15 19.04 -5.62
C LEU A 877 0.49 19.72 -4.29
N PHE A 878 -0.42 20.54 -3.82
CA PHE A 878 -0.28 21.29 -2.58
C PHE A 878 -1.44 20.99 -1.65
N ASP A 879 -1.11 20.58 -0.41
CA ASP A 879 -2.10 20.33 0.63
C ASP A 879 -1.81 21.26 1.81
N ALA A 880 -2.84 21.67 2.53
CA ALA A 880 -2.70 22.53 3.68
C ALA A 880 -3.61 22.08 4.81
N SER A 881 -3.16 22.26 6.03
CA SER A 881 -3.96 22.05 7.22
C SER A 881 -3.75 23.19 8.23
N ILE A 882 -4.77 23.47 8.99
CA ILE A 882 -4.71 24.40 10.13
C ILE A 882 -5.56 23.82 11.26
N GLY A 883 -5.02 23.84 12.46
CA GLY A 883 -5.74 23.31 13.60
C GLY A 883 -5.47 24.11 14.87
N LYS A 884 -6.34 23.93 15.82
CA LYS A 884 -6.23 24.51 17.16
C LYS A 884 -6.48 23.43 18.19
N ASP A 885 -5.41 23.07 18.90
CA ASP A 885 -5.49 22.16 20.03
C ASP A 885 -6.07 22.88 21.25
N ASN A 886 -6.90 22.15 22.00
CA ASN A 886 -7.48 22.62 23.27
C ASN A 886 -8.10 24.04 23.19
N ILE A 887 -9.11 24.22 22.36
CA ILE A 887 -9.78 25.51 22.09
C ILE A 887 -10.19 26.23 23.37
N PHE A 888 -10.69 25.48 24.36
CA PHE A 888 -11.21 26.01 25.62
C PHE A 888 -10.18 26.12 26.74
N HIS A 889 -8.92 25.72 26.48
CA HIS A 889 -7.81 25.71 27.45
C HIS A 889 -8.15 24.89 28.72
N ALA A 890 -8.91 23.81 28.55
CA ALA A 890 -9.32 22.94 29.64
C ALA A 890 -8.19 21.94 30.00
N ASP A 891 -8.10 21.57 31.27
CA ASP A 891 -7.05 20.66 31.72
C ASP A 891 -7.38 19.20 31.39
N ARG A 892 -8.64 18.80 31.49
CA ARG A 892 -9.08 17.41 31.34
C ARG A 892 -9.78 17.13 30.00
N TYR A 893 -10.77 17.92 29.63
CA TYR A 893 -11.54 17.75 28.42
C TYR A 893 -11.09 18.76 27.35
N LYS A 894 -10.24 18.33 26.45
CA LYS A 894 -9.61 19.19 25.43
C LYS A 894 -10.34 19.02 24.11
N VAL A 895 -10.87 20.10 23.58
CA VAL A 895 -11.50 20.11 22.27
C VAL A 895 -10.51 20.65 21.23
N ASN A 896 -10.24 19.88 20.20
CA ASN A 896 -9.43 20.27 19.05
C ASN A 896 -10.33 20.50 17.83
N LEU A 897 -9.94 21.44 16.98
CA LEU A 897 -10.57 21.68 15.69
C LEU A 897 -9.50 21.73 14.61
N ASP A 898 -9.69 20.98 13.56
CA ASP A 898 -8.78 20.85 12.44
C ASP A 898 -9.51 21.08 11.12
N LEU A 899 -8.89 21.84 10.22
CA LEU A 899 -9.35 22.09 8.86
C LEU A 899 -8.25 21.63 7.91
N THR A 900 -8.61 20.80 6.96
CA THR A 900 -7.67 20.24 5.97
C THR A 900 -8.16 20.55 4.56
N ALA A 901 -7.25 20.91 3.68
CA ALA A 901 -7.47 21.11 2.27
C ALA A 901 -6.46 20.27 1.47
N ILE A 902 -6.94 19.31 0.71
CA ILE A 902 -6.15 18.49 -0.23
C ILE A 902 -6.25 19.13 -1.61
N ASN A 903 -5.15 19.09 -2.37
CA ASN A 903 -5.05 19.69 -3.70
C ASN A 903 -5.60 21.12 -3.74
N VAL A 904 -5.03 22.00 -2.93
CA VAL A 904 -5.48 23.40 -2.72
C VAL A 904 -5.65 24.13 -4.05
N THR A 905 -4.77 23.87 -5.02
CA THR A 905 -4.78 24.50 -6.34
C THR A 905 -5.81 23.93 -7.30
N ASP A 906 -6.53 22.87 -6.89
CA ASP A 906 -7.50 22.17 -7.74
C ASP A 906 -6.87 21.70 -9.05
N LYS A 907 -5.68 21.12 -8.95
CA LYS A 907 -4.92 20.67 -10.10
C LYS A 907 -5.59 19.45 -10.72
N HIS A 908 -5.94 19.57 -11.98
CA HIS A 908 -6.43 18.46 -12.80
C HIS A 908 -5.24 17.71 -13.39
N ALA A 909 -4.95 16.52 -12.88
CA ALA A 909 -3.82 15.70 -13.31
C ALA A 909 -4.15 14.21 -13.16
N LEU A 910 -3.43 13.38 -13.88
CA LEU A 910 -3.58 11.93 -13.83
C LEU A 910 -2.66 11.32 -12.75
N TYR A 911 -3.10 10.21 -12.18
CA TYR A 911 -2.23 9.21 -11.57
C TYR A 911 -1.68 8.28 -12.66
N ASN A 912 -2.52 7.51 -13.30
CA ASN A 912 -2.16 6.61 -14.40
C ASN A 912 -3.37 6.29 -15.28
N PHE A 913 -3.13 5.50 -16.33
CA PHE A 913 -4.14 4.77 -17.10
C PHE A 913 -4.13 3.31 -16.67
N LEU A 914 -5.28 2.62 -16.70
CA LEU A 914 -5.43 1.20 -16.42
C LEU A 914 -4.73 0.76 -15.13
N SER A 915 -5.05 1.41 -14.04
CA SER A 915 -4.65 0.97 -12.71
C SER A 915 -5.56 -0.19 -12.21
N THR A 916 -5.82 -0.27 -10.93
CA THR A 916 -6.52 -1.38 -10.24
C THR A 916 -7.92 -1.73 -10.75
N PHE A 917 -8.59 -0.86 -11.45
CA PHE A 917 -9.82 -1.13 -12.22
C PHE A 917 -9.73 -0.28 -13.47
N SER A 918 -9.54 -0.89 -14.56
CA SER A 918 -9.28 -0.26 -15.87
C SER A 918 -9.83 1.14 -16.05
N GLY A 919 -9.13 1.94 -16.79
CA GLY A 919 -9.50 3.31 -17.07
C GLY A 919 -8.55 4.33 -16.45
N THR A 920 -8.86 5.59 -16.69
CA THR A 920 -8.05 6.72 -16.29
C THR A 920 -8.21 7.02 -14.81
N HIS A 921 -7.12 7.24 -14.12
CA HIS A 921 -7.12 7.58 -12.69
C HIS A 921 -6.61 9.00 -12.48
N TYR A 922 -7.47 9.87 -11.96
CA TYR A 922 -7.14 11.26 -11.64
C TYR A 922 -6.80 11.43 -10.17
N VAL A 923 -5.92 12.40 -9.90
CA VAL A 923 -5.68 12.86 -8.54
C VAL A 923 -6.97 13.44 -7.94
N THR A 924 -7.09 13.36 -6.62
CA THR A 924 -8.23 13.94 -5.92
C THR A 924 -8.36 15.43 -6.21
N PRO A 925 -9.52 15.91 -6.69
CA PRO A 925 -9.77 17.35 -6.81
C PRO A 925 -9.71 18.01 -5.43
N ARG A 926 -9.75 19.34 -5.39
CA ARG A 926 -9.72 20.04 -4.10
C ARG A 926 -10.78 19.52 -3.15
N ALA A 927 -10.33 18.91 -2.07
CA ALA A 927 -11.17 18.38 -0.99
C ALA A 927 -10.93 19.17 0.30
N LEU A 928 -12.02 19.56 0.96
CA LEU A 928 -11.99 20.27 2.25
C LEU A 928 -12.63 19.40 3.31
N THR A 929 -11.98 19.27 4.46
CA THR A 929 -12.49 18.50 5.60
C THR A 929 -12.37 19.33 6.88
N ALA A 930 -13.40 19.31 7.71
CA ALA A 930 -13.38 19.84 9.07
C ALA A 930 -13.53 18.69 10.07
N LYS A 931 -12.62 18.60 11.04
CA LYS A 931 -12.61 17.57 12.10
C LYS A 931 -12.67 18.24 13.47
N ILE A 932 -13.52 17.71 14.34
CA ILE A 932 -13.56 18.04 15.76
C ILE A 932 -13.19 16.80 16.57
N THR A 933 -12.34 16.99 17.58
CA THR A 933 -11.92 15.91 18.48
C THR A 933 -12.05 16.37 19.93
N LEU A 934 -12.72 15.58 20.74
CA LEU A 934 -12.79 15.73 22.21
C LEU A 934 -11.83 14.70 22.82
N ASN A 935 -10.75 15.17 23.42
CA ASN A 935 -9.84 14.35 24.23
C ASN A 935 -10.20 14.45 25.72
N PHE A 936 -10.14 13.33 26.44
CA PHE A 936 -10.52 13.25 27.88
C PHE A 936 -9.59 12.36 28.71
#